data_ba80a08b839d74553c4b414cdac76fbb
#
_entry.id   ba80a08b839d74553c4b414cdac76fbb
#
_cell.length_a   1.000
_cell.length_b   1.000
_cell.length_c   1.000
_cell.angle_alpha   90.00
_cell.angle_beta   90.00
_cell.angle_gamma   90.00
#
_symmetry.space_group_name_H-M   'P 1'
#
loop_
_entity.id
_entity.type
_entity.pdbx_description
1 polymer ?
#
loop_
_entity_poly.entity_id
_entity_poly.type
_entity_poly.pdbx_seq_one_letter_code
_entity_poly.pdbx_strand_id
1 'polypeptide(L)'
;MAVCSEKEDFLEEFGQDYGYPNAPRNIDQIRATEFKRLDGVVHLDHAGATLYSESQMEAILKQLNSTVYGNPHSQSSCSMSSSDCVQKARQQVLDFFNASPREYSCIFTSGATAALKLVGETFPWCNQSSFMYTMENHNSVLGIREKGAAAFAIDVEDTDSNVNSQSHQSAFKISHSPVQRRSEAGMLKEESTGNIYNLFAFPSECNFSGKKFNLDLVNIVKEDSETILDSSLSQRGHWLVLIDAAKGCATDPPDLTKYKADFLVISFYKMFGYPTGLGALIVKNGTVAAAIADMDFYKRRAGVEEFFEDGTVSFLSIASIHHGFRVLNTLTMSSVSRHTASLATYVRKTLLALRHKNGEHVCTIYGVNTPEILPGKVGPIVSFNLKRSDGTWYGYREVEKLASLAGIQLRTGCFCNPGACAKYLGLSRADLLSNIEAGHVCWDDQDILNGKPTGAVRISFGYMSTFEDARRFIDFIERSFVSFPSNGCALRARSAPPLIKGTEKTTPLYSLKSITIYPIKSCTGFSADHWPLTSTGLLHDREWLLRSASGEILTQKKIPEMCNIKTLVDLKLGILFVESPRCKEKLQIKLKPNMSVGMRDEIDIHAQRHEVQSYGNEVNSWFSDAVGQSCTLLRNSCAVSYTCSKGISNTGICKDVDAKLNFVNEAQLLLVSEESVADLNNRLRSSTQKGSYGERTEVSTMRFRPNLVISGGEPYAEDGWKSLEIGGKYFTSFGGCNRCQLINIYLQGDKVQRSNEPLATLAAYRRVKGKILFGILLRYEKSVDKDSDAWVHVGEQIFPNGYSH
;
A
#
# COMPACT_ATOMS: atom_id res chain seq x y z
N MET A 1 -0.59 -28.15 -20.84
CA MET A 1 -1.66 -29.14 -20.61
C MET A 1 -2.39 -28.92 -19.27
N ALA A 2 -1.75 -28.85 -18.12
CA ALA A 2 -2.46 -28.63 -16.83
C ALA A 2 -3.27 -27.33 -16.73
N VAL A 3 -2.77 -26.21 -17.22
CA VAL A 3 -3.47 -24.90 -17.17
C VAL A 3 -4.71 -24.86 -18.08
N CYS A 4 -4.71 -25.65 -19.17
CA CYS A 4 -5.87 -25.74 -20.07
C CYS A 4 -7.02 -26.50 -19.39
N SER A 5 -6.72 -27.55 -18.64
CA SER A 5 -7.67 -28.33 -17.85
C SER A 5 -8.34 -27.50 -16.75
N GLU A 6 -7.58 -26.70 -15.99
CA GLU A 6 -8.12 -25.88 -14.89
C GLU A 6 -9.05 -24.74 -15.38
N LYS A 7 -8.77 -24.16 -16.54
CA LYS A 7 -9.68 -23.16 -17.15
C LYS A 7 -10.96 -23.83 -17.66
N GLU A 8 -10.86 -25.05 -18.17
CA GLU A 8 -12.02 -25.87 -18.59
C GLU A 8 -12.92 -26.20 -17.38
N ASP A 9 -12.33 -26.66 -16.27
CA ASP A 9 -13.05 -26.92 -15.02
C ASP A 9 -13.73 -25.65 -14.46
N PHE A 10 -13.03 -24.49 -14.49
CA PHE A 10 -13.59 -23.21 -14.09
C PHE A 10 -14.76 -22.80 -15.00
N LEU A 11 -14.64 -22.98 -16.30
CA LEU A 11 -15.71 -22.65 -17.26
C LEU A 11 -16.90 -23.61 -17.18
N GLU A 12 -16.70 -24.88 -16.80
CA GLU A 12 -17.78 -25.80 -16.52
C GLU A 12 -18.61 -25.33 -15.33
N GLU A 13 -17.98 -24.85 -14.24
CA GLU A 13 -18.69 -24.35 -13.06
C GLU A 13 -19.28 -22.95 -13.25
N PHE A 14 -18.55 -22.01 -13.89
CA PHE A 14 -18.87 -20.57 -13.89
C PHE A 14 -19.12 -19.98 -15.28
N GLY A 15 -19.06 -20.76 -16.36
CA GLY A 15 -19.04 -20.22 -17.72
C GLY A 15 -20.27 -19.41 -18.11
N GLN A 16 -21.43 -19.63 -17.46
CA GLN A 16 -22.63 -18.82 -17.71
C GLN A 16 -22.57 -17.44 -17.05
N ASP A 17 -21.80 -17.30 -15.97
CA ASP A 17 -21.67 -16.08 -15.18
C ASP A 17 -20.40 -15.28 -15.54
N TYR A 18 -19.37 -15.98 -16.00
CA TYR A 18 -18.08 -15.41 -16.30
C TYR A 18 -17.98 -14.87 -17.74
N GLY A 19 -17.29 -13.74 -17.90
CA GLY A 19 -16.74 -13.32 -19.20
C GLY A 19 -17.69 -12.60 -20.15
N TYR A 20 -18.87 -12.24 -19.69
CA TYR A 20 -19.88 -11.48 -20.47
C TYR A 20 -20.39 -12.21 -21.73
N PRO A 21 -20.93 -13.43 -21.61
CA PRO A 21 -21.32 -14.22 -22.76
C PRO A 21 -22.39 -13.56 -23.66
N ASN A 22 -23.19 -12.64 -23.11
CA ASN A 22 -24.28 -11.92 -23.82
C ASN A 22 -23.90 -10.49 -24.23
N ALA A 23 -22.68 -10.01 -23.92
CA ALA A 23 -22.24 -8.67 -24.32
C ALA A 23 -21.66 -8.66 -25.73
N PRO A 24 -21.58 -7.49 -26.40
CA PRO A 24 -20.98 -7.37 -27.74
C PRO A 24 -19.52 -7.85 -27.84
N ARG A 25 -18.79 -7.82 -26.72
CA ARG A 25 -17.39 -8.30 -26.59
C ARG A 25 -17.27 -9.12 -25.32
N ASN A 26 -16.60 -10.27 -25.41
CA ASN A 26 -16.26 -11.07 -24.23
C ASN A 26 -15.09 -10.47 -23.46
N ILE A 27 -14.80 -11.02 -22.27
CA ILE A 27 -13.76 -10.50 -21.37
C ILE A 27 -12.36 -10.50 -22.00
N ASP A 28 -11.99 -11.51 -22.79
CA ASP A 28 -10.67 -11.59 -23.41
C ASP A 28 -10.49 -10.48 -24.47
N GLN A 29 -11.54 -10.20 -25.25
CA GLN A 29 -11.56 -9.08 -26.21
C GLN A 29 -11.49 -7.74 -25.48
N ILE A 30 -12.27 -7.56 -24.41
CA ILE A 30 -12.26 -6.33 -23.59
C ILE A 30 -10.85 -6.12 -23.02
N ARG A 31 -10.25 -7.15 -22.44
CA ARG A 31 -8.90 -7.07 -21.88
C ARG A 31 -7.84 -6.68 -22.91
N ALA A 32 -7.87 -7.31 -24.07
CA ALA A 32 -6.90 -7.09 -25.14
C ALA A 32 -7.02 -5.69 -25.78
N THR A 33 -8.22 -5.11 -25.86
CA THR A 33 -8.44 -3.83 -26.57
C THR A 33 -8.47 -2.63 -25.64
N GLU A 34 -8.98 -2.77 -24.40
CA GLU A 34 -9.28 -1.66 -23.50
C GLU A 34 -8.30 -1.54 -22.32
N PHE A 35 -7.46 -2.55 -22.07
CA PHE A 35 -6.57 -2.62 -20.92
C PHE A 35 -5.17 -3.13 -21.25
N LYS A 36 -4.60 -2.73 -22.40
CA LYS A 36 -3.26 -3.14 -22.86
C LYS A 36 -2.16 -2.87 -21.83
N ARG A 37 -2.31 -1.78 -21.05
CA ARG A 37 -1.39 -1.42 -19.97
C ARG A 37 -1.30 -2.42 -18.83
N LEU A 38 -2.18 -3.42 -18.79
CA LEU A 38 -2.14 -4.53 -17.84
C LEU A 38 -1.32 -5.74 -18.35
N ASP A 39 -0.65 -5.61 -19.50
CA ASP A 39 0.25 -6.67 -19.94
C ASP A 39 1.35 -6.91 -18.91
N GLY A 40 1.52 -8.17 -18.49
CA GLY A 40 2.45 -8.56 -17.42
C GLY A 40 2.05 -8.17 -16.00
N VAL A 41 0.99 -7.38 -15.78
CA VAL A 41 0.53 -6.90 -14.47
C VAL A 41 -0.84 -7.48 -14.11
N VAL A 42 -0.98 -7.97 -12.88
CA VAL A 42 -2.25 -8.40 -12.30
C VAL A 42 -2.73 -7.34 -11.32
N HIS A 43 -3.86 -6.67 -11.62
CA HIS A 43 -4.45 -5.66 -10.75
C HIS A 43 -5.62 -6.26 -9.97
N LEU A 44 -5.49 -6.36 -8.63
CA LEU A 44 -6.48 -6.94 -7.72
C LEU A 44 -6.85 -5.99 -6.57
N ASP A 45 -6.77 -4.67 -6.77
CA ASP A 45 -7.23 -3.66 -5.80
C ASP A 45 -8.40 -2.80 -6.35
N HIS A 46 -9.37 -3.43 -7.02
CA HIS A 46 -10.53 -2.73 -7.57
C HIS A 46 -11.45 -2.13 -6.50
N ALA A 47 -11.47 -2.68 -5.29
CA ALA A 47 -12.20 -2.09 -4.16
C ALA A 47 -11.55 -0.79 -3.64
N GLY A 48 -10.26 -0.61 -3.87
CA GLY A 48 -9.54 0.65 -3.62
C GLY A 48 -9.73 1.63 -4.76
N ALA A 49 -9.40 1.20 -5.99
CA ALA A 49 -9.59 1.97 -7.22
C ALA A 49 -9.72 1.02 -8.41
N THR A 50 -10.84 1.11 -9.14
CA THR A 50 -10.93 0.36 -10.40
C THR A 50 -10.21 1.12 -11.53
N LEU A 51 -10.10 0.50 -12.70
CA LEU A 51 -9.39 1.06 -13.84
C LEU A 51 -10.36 1.56 -14.91
N TYR A 52 -10.00 2.66 -15.56
CA TYR A 52 -10.70 3.17 -16.73
C TYR A 52 -10.27 2.44 -18.01
N SER A 53 -11.17 2.31 -18.98
CA SER A 53 -10.84 1.73 -20.29
C SER A 53 -10.13 2.73 -21.20
N GLU A 54 -9.37 2.25 -22.19
CA GLU A 54 -8.70 3.11 -23.19
C GLU A 54 -9.71 3.90 -24.00
N SER A 55 -10.77 3.27 -24.51
CA SER A 55 -11.83 3.93 -25.28
C SER A 55 -12.61 4.96 -24.46
N GLN A 56 -12.78 4.75 -23.15
CA GLN A 56 -13.35 5.75 -22.24
C GLN A 56 -12.52 7.04 -22.25
N MET A 57 -11.20 6.94 -22.11
CA MET A 57 -10.32 8.12 -22.09
C MET A 57 -10.22 8.80 -23.45
N GLU A 58 -10.16 8.03 -24.55
CA GLU A 58 -10.18 8.60 -25.90
C GLU A 58 -11.46 9.41 -26.15
N ALA A 59 -12.62 8.86 -25.74
CA ALA A 59 -13.89 9.54 -25.89
C ALA A 59 -13.98 10.83 -25.04
N ILE A 60 -13.46 10.81 -23.81
CA ILE A 60 -13.35 12.00 -22.94
C ILE A 60 -12.49 13.07 -23.60
N LEU A 61 -11.27 12.72 -24.04
CA LEU A 61 -10.36 13.66 -24.70
C LEU A 61 -10.98 14.25 -25.96
N LYS A 62 -11.64 13.43 -26.78
CA LYS A 62 -12.36 13.89 -27.98
C LYS A 62 -13.45 14.89 -27.62
N GLN A 63 -14.28 14.61 -26.60
CA GLN A 63 -15.33 15.50 -26.14
C GLN A 63 -14.77 16.84 -25.65
N LEU A 64 -13.75 16.81 -24.77
CA LEU A 64 -13.17 18.02 -24.19
C LEU A 64 -12.47 18.90 -25.26
N ASN A 65 -11.87 18.29 -26.28
CA ASN A 65 -11.21 19.00 -27.38
C ASN A 65 -12.20 19.57 -28.42
N SER A 66 -13.41 19.02 -28.50
CA SER A 66 -14.41 19.44 -29.48
C SER A 66 -15.43 20.46 -28.95
N THR A 67 -15.48 20.68 -27.63
CA THR A 67 -16.50 21.52 -26.99
C THR A 67 -15.84 22.59 -26.12
N VAL A 68 -16.28 23.85 -26.29
CA VAL A 68 -15.87 24.93 -25.40
C VAL A 68 -16.81 24.98 -24.21
N TYR A 69 -16.27 24.65 -23.04
CA TYR A 69 -16.99 24.74 -21.77
C TYR A 69 -16.71 26.07 -21.07
N GLY A 70 -17.76 26.78 -20.68
CA GLY A 70 -17.66 28.01 -19.90
C GLY A 70 -17.95 27.76 -18.41
N ASN A 71 -17.75 28.79 -17.57
CA ASN A 71 -18.17 28.74 -16.18
C ASN A 71 -19.72 28.65 -16.12
N PRO A 72 -20.31 27.61 -15.44
CA PRO A 72 -21.78 27.42 -15.43
C PRO A 72 -22.58 28.55 -14.79
N HIS A 73 -21.94 29.52 -14.10
CA HIS A 73 -22.62 30.67 -13.49
C HIS A 73 -22.84 31.87 -14.43
N SER A 74 -22.57 31.71 -15.73
CA SER A 74 -22.78 32.75 -16.74
C SER A 74 -23.88 32.34 -17.72
N GLN A 75 -24.43 33.30 -18.50
CA GLN A 75 -25.46 33.06 -19.51
C GLN A 75 -24.90 32.99 -20.94
N SER A 76 -23.59 32.86 -21.11
CA SER A 76 -22.98 32.66 -22.43
C SER A 76 -23.30 31.28 -22.98
N SER A 77 -23.26 31.10 -24.28
CA SER A 77 -23.58 29.80 -24.91
C SER A 77 -22.71 28.66 -24.41
N CYS A 78 -21.41 28.91 -24.16
CA CYS A 78 -20.50 27.89 -23.61
C CYS A 78 -20.79 27.60 -22.13
N SER A 79 -21.28 28.57 -21.36
CA SER A 79 -21.69 28.41 -19.97
C SER A 79 -22.99 27.61 -19.87
N MET A 80 -23.95 27.88 -20.75
CA MET A 80 -25.20 27.10 -20.86
C MET A 80 -24.87 25.63 -21.22
N SER A 81 -23.96 25.40 -22.17
CA SER A 81 -23.51 24.04 -22.50
C SER A 81 -22.91 23.31 -21.30
N SER A 82 -22.16 23.99 -20.43
CA SER A 82 -21.63 23.40 -19.19
C SER A 82 -22.76 23.07 -18.21
N SER A 83 -23.72 23.99 -18.02
CA SER A 83 -24.87 23.78 -17.13
C SER A 83 -25.74 22.61 -17.62
N ASP A 84 -26.03 22.52 -18.91
CA ASP A 84 -26.78 21.43 -19.52
C ASP A 84 -26.08 20.09 -19.32
N CYS A 85 -24.73 20.09 -19.46
CA CYS A 85 -23.94 18.89 -19.27
C CYS A 85 -23.99 18.42 -17.81
N VAL A 86 -23.91 19.33 -16.84
CA VAL A 86 -24.04 19.02 -15.42
C VAL A 86 -25.43 18.47 -15.09
N GLN A 87 -26.50 19.07 -15.63
CA GLN A 87 -27.87 18.60 -15.41
C GLN A 87 -28.12 17.22 -16.02
N LYS A 88 -27.61 16.95 -17.23
CA LYS A 88 -27.67 15.62 -17.84
C LYS A 88 -26.93 14.58 -17.02
N ALA A 89 -25.78 14.94 -16.47
CA ALA A 89 -25.02 14.07 -15.60
C ALA A 89 -25.78 13.75 -14.30
N ARG A 90 -26.45 14.73 -13.68
CA ARG A 90 -27.31 14.49 -12.50
C ARG A 90 -28.43 13.50 -12.83
N GLN A 91 -29.15 13.72 -13.94
CA GLN A 91 -30.20 12.82 -14.35
C GLN A 91 -29.66 11.40 -14.57
N GLN A 92 -28.52 11.26 -15.23
CA GLN A 92 -27.91 9.97 -15.46
C GLN A 92 -27.52 9.25 -14.15
N VAL A 93 -27.03 9.98 -13.13
CA VAL A 93 -26.76 9.41 -11.80
C VAL A 93 -28.07 8.94 -11.17
N LEU A 94 -29.12 9.76 -11.18
CA LEU A 94 -30.41 9.38 -10.63
C LEU A 94 -31.00 8.14 -11.34
N ASP A 95 -30.96 8.12 -12.67
CA ASP A 95 -31.44 6.99 -13.47
C ASP A 95 -30.71 5.69 -13.14
N PHE A 96 -29.39 5.76 -12.89
CA PHE A 96 -28.57 4.59 -12.56
C PHE A 96 -29.00 3.92 -11.23
N PHE A 97 -29.56 4.69 -10.29
CA PHE A 97 -30.06 4.19 -9.01
C PHE A 97 -31.60 4.10 -8.97
N ASN A 98 -32.27 4.20 -10.11
CA ASN A 98 -33.74 4.24 -10.23
C ASN A 98 -34.39 5.32 -9.33
N ALA A 99 -33.70 6.44 -9.13
CA ALA A 99 -34.14 7.55 -8.28
C ALA A 99 -34.95 8.55 -9.06
N SER A 100 -36.25 8.76 -8.68
CA SER A 100 -37.08 9.79 -9.31
C SER A 100 -36.56 11.20 -8.95
N PRO A 101 -36.36 12.13 -9.92
CA PRO A 101 -35.97 13.51 -9.63
C PRO A 101 -37.04 14.30 -8.84
N ARG A 102 -38.26 13.78 -8.75
CA ARG A 102 -39.30 14.35 -7.86
C ARG A 102 -39.07 13.99 -6.40
N GLU A 103 -38.42 12.86 -6.13
CA GLU A 103 -38.17 12.34 -4.76
C GLU A 103 -36.75 12.55 -4.31
N TYR A 104 -35.79 12.67 -5.24
CA TYR A 104 -34.36 12.72 -4.95
C TYR A 104 -33.64 13.83 -5.71
N SER A 105 -32.62 14.40 -5.07
CA SER A 105 -31.66 15.32 -5.66
C SER A 105 -30.25 14.71 -5.64
N CYS A 106 -29.46 15.01 -6.68
CA CYS A 106 -28.08 14.57 -6.79
C CYS A 106 -27.14 15.74 -6.58
N ILE A 107 -26.32 15.71 -5.53
CA ILE A 107 -25.36 16.74 -5.15
C ILE A 107 -23.95 16.20 -5.47
N PHE A 108 -23.21 16.87 -6.36
CA PHE A 108 -21.85 16.51 -6.66
C PHE A 108 -20.90 16.96 -5.56
N THR A 109 -19.96 16.09 -5.18
CA THR A 109 -18.97 16.34 -4.12
C THR A 109 -17.59 15.94 -4.59
N SER A 110 -16.54 16.36 -3.90
CA SER A 110 -15.15 15.99 -4.21
C SER A 110 -14.80 14.52 -3.87
N GLY A 111 -15.80 13.67 -3.63
CA GLY A 111 -15.71 12.23 -3.36
C GLY A 111 -16.64 11.78 -2.25
N ALA A 112 -16.74 10.47 -2.02
CA ALA A 112 -17.62 9.89 -1.00
C ALA A 112 -17.37 10.45 0.42
N THR A 113 -16.11 10.68 0.79
CA THR A 113 -15.79 11.27 2.11
C THR A 113 -16.36 12.67 2.27
N ALA A 114 -16.34 13.50 1.20
CA ALA A 114 -16.93 14.83 1.23
C ALA A 114 -18.47 14.76 1.35
N ALA A 115 -19.11 13.81 0.66
CA ALA A 115 -20.53 13.56 0.80
C ALA A 115 -20.92 13.16 2.23
N LEU A 116 -20.14 12.27 2.86
CA LEU A 116 -20.36 11.85 4.26
C LEU A 116 -20.15 13.00 5.26
N LYS A 117 -19.12 13.82 5.03
CA LYS A 117 -18.90 15.05 5.82
C LYS A 117 -20.08 16.01 5.69
N LEU A 118 -20.55 16.22 4.46
CA LEU A 118 -21.71 17.09 4.19
C LEU A 118 -22.93 16.62 4.97
N VAL A 119 -23.27 15.33 4.93
CA VAL A 119 -24.35 14.77 5.77
C VAL A 119 -24.11 15.04 7.25
N GLY A 120 -22.91 14.74 7.77
CA GLY A 120 -22.60 14.93 9.19
C GLY A 120 -22.66 16.39 9.64
N GLU A 121 -22.34 17.35 8.77
CA GLU A 121 -22.33 18.79 9.05
C GLU A 121 -23.72 19.44 8.92
N THR A 122 -24.53 18.96 8.00
CA THR A 122 -25.84 19.55 7.69
C THR A 122 -27.01 18.82 8.35
N PHE A 123 -26.78 17.66 8.94
CA PHE A 123 -27.83 16.92 9.66
C PHE A 123 -28.35 17.73 10.85
N PRO A 124 -29.69 17.76 11.10
CA PRO A 124 -30.29 18.57 12.17
C PRO A 124 -30.09 17.93 13.55
N TRP A 125 -28.84 17.92 14.02
CA TRP A 125 -28.47 17.40 15.33
C TRP A 125 -29.03 18.22 16.48
N CYS A 126 -29.58 17.54 17.49
CA CYS A 126 -29.94 18.12 18.77
C CYS A 126 -29.40 17.26 19.93
N ASN A 127 -29.57 17.73 21.17
CA ASN A 127 -29.10 17.03 22.36
C ASN A 127 -29.77 15.65 22.59
N GLN A 128 -30.83 15.32 21.85
CA GLN A 128 -31.54 14.04 21.89
C GLN A 128 -31.26 13.16 20.67
N SER A 129 -30.55 13.66 19.67
CA SER A 129 -30.25 12.93 18.44
C SER A 129 -29.24 11.81 18.68
N SER A 130 -29.51 10.64 18.11
CA SER A 130 -28.61 9.48 18.14
C SER A 130 -28.02 9.18 16.75
N PHE A 131 -26.76 8.77 16.72
CA PHE A 131 -26.09 8.25 15.55
C PHE A 131 -25.79 6.76 15.73
N MET A 132 -26.35 5.92 14.86
CA MET A 132 -26.03 4.50 14.82
C MET A 132 -25.31 4.13 13.52
N TYR A 133 -24.33 3.28 13.61
CA TYR A 133 -23.60 2.79 12.45
C TYR A 133 -23.14 1.34 12.62
N THR A 134 -23.11 0.57 11.54
CA THR A 134 -22.57 -0.79 11.61
C THR A 134 -21.06 -0.80 11.81
N MET A 135 -20.52 -1.78 12.53
CA MET A 135 -19.07 -1.91 12.78
C MET A 135 -18.26 -2.01 11.48
N GLU A 136 -18.85 -2.54 10.41
CA GLU A 136 -18.21 -2.68 9.11
C GLU A 136 -18.18 -1.41 8.26
N ASN A 137 -18.49 -0.25 8.82
CA ASN A 137 -18.43 1.02 8.10
C ASN A 137 -16.99 1.51 7.88
N HIS A 138 -16.81 2.20 6.74
CA HIS A 138 -15.59 2.90 6.41
C HIS A 138 -15.32 4.05 7.41
N ASN A 139 -14.06 4.37 7.65
CA ASN A 139 -13.62 5.40 8.60
C ASN A 139 -14.24 6.79 8.36
N SER A 140 -14.62 7.11 7.12
CA SER A 140 -15.30 8.36 6.79
C SER A 140 -16.70 8.47 7.40
N VAL A 141 -17.43 7.35 7.56
CA VAL A 141 -18.72 7.28 8.26
C VAL A 141 -18.52 7.45 9.76
N LEU A 142 -17.48 6.81 10.31
CA LEU A 142 -17.15 6.92 11.72
C LEU A 142 -16.87 8.37 12.17
N GLY A 143 -16.42 9.22 11.24
CA GLY A 143 -16.19 10.63 11.51
C GLY A 143 -17.45 11.41 11.91
N ILE A 144 -18.63 10.93 11.55
CA ILE A 144 -19.94 11.56 11.90
C ILE A 144 -20.25 11.42 13.40
N ARG A 145 -19.73 10.39 14.07
CA ARG A 145 -20.01 10.08 15.48
C ARG A 145 -19.74 11.24 16.46
N GLU A 146 -18.89 12.17 16.08
CA GLU A 146 -18.55 13.34 16.92
C GLU A 146 -19.61 14.46 16.85
N LYS A 147 -20.62 14.33 15.97
CA LYS A 147 -21.64 15.37 15.74
C LYS A 147 -22.94 15.12 16.51
N GLY A 148 -23.40 13.85 16.61
CA GLY A 148 -24.64 13.52 17.35
C GLY A 148 -24.48 13.56 18.88
N ALA A 149 -25.57 13.56 19.65
CA ALA A 149 -25.56 13.55 21.11
C ALA A 149 -25.08 12.20 21.66
N ALA A 150 -25.50 11.10 21.07
CA ALA A 150 -25.08 9.74 21.38
C ALA A 150 -24.65 9.01 20.11
N ALA A 151 -23.66 8.09 20.22
CA ALA A 151 -23.21 7.27 19.12
C ALA A 151 -23.14 5.78 19.52
N PHE A 152 -23.61 4.90 18.64
CA PHE A 152 -23.65 3.47 18.88
C PHE A 152 -23.06 2.73 17.67
N ALA A 153 -22.08 1.88 17.94
CA ALA A 153 -21.62 0.89 16.96
C ALA A 153 -22.49 -0.37 17.06
N ILE A 154 -22.99 -0.87 15.95
CA ILE A 154 -23.87 -2.05 15.94
C ILE A 154 -23.28 -3.15 15.10
N ASP A 155 -23.48 -4.38 15.54
CA ASP A 155 -23.21 -5.57 14.77
C ASP A 155 -24.54 -6.18 14.27
N VAL A 156 -24.62 -6.43 12.96
CA VAL A 156 -25.82 -6.96 12.32
C VAL A 156 -25.51 -8.35 11.79
N GLU A 157 -26.15 -9.35 12.36
CA GLU A 157 -26.08 -10.72 11.90
C GLU A 157 -27.39 -11.11 11.22
N ASP A 158 -27.32 -11.60 9.98
CA ASP A 158 -28.47 -12.19 9.30
C ASP A 158 -28.80 -13.53 9.97
N THR A 159 -30.00 -13.70 10.47
CA THR A 159 -30.47 -15.02 10.96
C THR A 159 -30.83 -15.85 9.75
N ASP A 160 -30.17 -17.00 9.59
CA ASP A 160 -30.49 -17.95 8.51
C ASP A 160 -31.94 -18.42 8.64
N SER A 161 -32.72 -18.16 7.62
CA SER A 161 -34.15 -18.50 7.49
C SER A 161 -34.41 -20.01 7.25
N ASN A 162 -33.68 -20.88 7.91
CA ASN A 162 -33.85 -22.35 7.82
C ASN A 162 -34.51 -22.94 9.05
N VAL A 163 -35.55 -22.28 9.61
CA VAL A 163 -36.42 -22.93 10.56
C VAL A 163 -37.87 -22.66 10.16
N ASN A 164 -38.59 -23.71 9.74
CA ASN A 164 -40.03 -23.76 9.62
C ASN A 164 -40.67 -23.38 10.96
N SER A 165 -40.89 -22.09 11.22
CA SER A 165 -41.70 -21.63 12.34
C SER A 165 -42.52 -20.40 11.96
N GLN A 166 -43.80 -20.52 12.11
CA GLN A 166 -44.84 -19.52 11.94
C GLN A 166 -44.80 -18.40 13.00
N SER A 167 -43.61 -17.92 13.40
CA SER A 167 -43.46 -16.75 14.25
C SER A 167 -42.65 -15.71 13.52
N HIS A 168 -43.18 -14.48 13.47
CA HIS A 168 -42.45 -13.25 13.00
C HIS A 168 -41.23 -12.96 13.89
N GLN A 169 -40.20 -13.81 13.85
CA GLN A 169 -38.91 -13.47 14.43
C GLN A 169 -38.15 -12.62 13.43
N SER A 170 -37.64 -11.51 13.92
CA SER A 170 -36.84 -10.57 13.11
C SER A 170 -35.73 -11.28 12.34
N ALA A 171 -35.62 -11.03 11.03
CA ALA A 171 -34.60 -11.59 10.14
C ALA A 171 -33.15 -11.16 10.52
N PHE A 172 -32.99 -10.35 11.57
CA PHE A 172 -31.75 -9.78 11.99
C PHE A 172 -31.57 -9.86 13.50
N LYS A 173 -30.36 -10.20 13.93
CA LYS A 173 -29.92 -10.05 15.31
C LYS A 173 -28.97 -8.86 15.39
N ILE A 174 -29.29 -7.89 16.23
CA ILE A 174 -28.51 -6.67 16.41
C ILE A 174 -27.97 -6.58 17.84
N SER A 175 -26.68 -6.36 17.98
CA SER A 175 -26.02 -6.03 19.23
C SER A 175 -25.49 -4.60 19.21
N HIS A 176 -25.64 -3.87 20.34
CA HIS A 176 -25.29 -2.47 20.45
C HIS A 176 -24.09 -2.25 21.39
N SER A 177 -23.20 -1.37 20.99
CA SER A 177 -22.07 -0.95 21.82
C SER A 177 -21.99 0.57 21.85
N PRO A 178 -22.14 1.23 23.03
CA PRO A 178 -21.99 2.66 23.14
C PRO A 178 -20.55 3.09 22.82
N VAL A 179 -20.40 4.20 22.13
CA VAL A 179 -19.09 4.71 21.68
C VAL A 179 -18.73 5.93 22.50
N GLN A 180 -17.53 5.90 23.10
CA GLN A 180 -16.99 7.04 23.81
C GLN A 180 -16.50 8.10 22.82
N ARG A 181 -16.91 9.35 23.01
CA ARG A 181 -16.50 10.49 22.19
C ARG A 181 -15.08 10.96 22.55
N ARG A 182 -14.39 11.58 21.59
CA ARG A 182 -13.04 12.13 21.77
C ARG A 182 -13.03 13.52 22.37
N SER A 183 -14.09 14.29 22.13
CA SER A 183 -14.23 15.66 22.67
C SER A 183 -15.55 15.79 23.43
N GLU A 184 -15.57 16.68 24.44
CA GLU A 184 -16.84 17.13 25.04
C GLU A 184 -17.69 17.78 23.95
N ALA A 185 -18.99 17.51 23.95
CA ALA A 185 -19.92 17.99 22.95
C ALA A 185 -19.78 19.52 22.80
N GLY A 186 -19.30 19.99 21.66
CA GLY A 186 -19.49 21.38 21.27
C GLY A 186 -20.98 21.67 21.35
N MET A 187 -21.34 22.89 21.78
CA MET A 187 -22.70 23.33 22.09
C MET A 187 -23.71 22.80 21.05
N LEU A 188 -24.34 21.66 21.36
CA LEU A 188 -25.55 21.24 20.68
C LEU A 188 -26.66 22.22 21.10
N LYS A 189 -27.48 22.67 20.18
CA LYS A 189 -28.61 23.58 20.48
C LYS A 189 -29.43 22.97 21.63
N GLU A 190 -29.58 23.73 22.73
CA GLU A 190 -30.43 23.37 23.83
C GLU A 190 -31.89 23.41 23.32
N GLU A 191 -32.60 22.29 23.46
CA GLU A 191 -34.01 22.07 23.14
C GLU A 191 -34.45 22.38 21.70
N SER A 192 -34.62 21.33 20.93
CA SER A 192 -35.40 21.39 19.70
C SER A 192 -36.90 21.51 20.08
N THR A 193 -37.49 22.64 19.75
CA THR A 193 -38.97 22.78 19.74
C THR A 193 -39.62 22.04 18.57
N GLY A 194 -38.84 21.28 17.81
CA GLY A 194 -39.24 20.57 16.60
C GLY A 194 -39.05 19.04 16.67
N ASN A 195 -39.14 18.38 15.53
CA ASN A 195 -38.95 16.94 15.42
C ASN A 195 -37.51 16.53 15.72
N ILE A 196 -37.34 15.46 16.51
CA ILE A 196 -36.03 14.84 16.77
C ILE A 196 -35.70 13.94 15.58
N TYR A 197 -34.49 14.09 15.02
CA TYR A 197 -33.97 13.25 13.96
C TYR A 197 -32.78 12.42 14.43
N ASN A 198 -32.77 11.14 14.07
CA ASN A 198 -31.70 10.19 14.34
C ASN A 198 -31.14 9.69 12.99
N LEU A 199 -29.84 9.33 12.96
CA LEU A 199 -29.18 8.82 11.77
C LEU A 199 -28.72 7.38 11.96
N PHE A 200 -29.12 6.50 11.04
CA PHE A 200 -28.64 5.14 10.91
C PHE A 200 -27.78 5.03 9.67
N ALA A 201 -26.53 4.53 9.79
CA ALA A 201 -25.61 4.41 8.67
C ALA A 201 -25.05 2.97 8.52
N PHE A 202 -25.08 2.45 7.30
CA PHE A 202 -24.46 1.17 6.98
C PHE A 202 -23.91 1.15 5.55
N PRO A 203 -22.88 0.32 5.22
CA PRO A 203 -22.40 0.18 3.87
C PRO A 203 -23.29 -0.79 3.08
N SER A 204 -23.53 -0.55 1.79
CA SER A 204 -24.17 -1.56 0.94
C SER A 204 -23.28 -2.81 0.78
N GLU A 205 -21.95 -2.63 0.82
CA GLU A 205 -20.96 -3.71 0.80
C GLU A 205 -19.76 -3.34 1.68
N CYS A 206 -19.39 -4.22 2.61
CA CYS A 206 -18.22 -4.04 3.45
C CYS A 206 -16.93 -4.07 2.62
N ASN A 207 -16.17 -3.00 2.64
CA ASN A 207 -14.92 -2.89 1.88
C ASN A 207 -13.76 -3.72 2.46
N PHE A 208 -13.94 -4.33 3.65
CA PHE A 208 -13.00 -5.28 4.24
C PHE A 208 -13.35 -6.72 3.83
N SER A 209 -14.52 -7.20 4.18
CA SER A 209 -14.89 -8.62 4.01
C SER A 209 -15.60 -8.94 2.69
N GLY A 210 -16.14 -7.92 2.01
CA GLY A 210 -17.03 -8.11 0.86
C GLY A 210 -18.46 -8.52 1.24
N LYS A 211 -18.82 -8.58 2.54
CA LYS A 211 -20.20 -8.86 2.98
C LYS A 211 -21.14 -7.80 2.39
N LYS A 212 -22.17 -8.24 1.69
CA LYS A 212 -23.27 -7.38 1.24
C LYS A 212 -24.31 -7.31 2.34
N PHE A 213 -24.72 -6.11 2.70
CA PHE A 213 -25.78 -5.90 3.66
C PHE A 213 -27.14 -6.03 2.99
N ASN A 214 -28.09 -6.64 3.71
CA ASN A 214 -29.47 -6.65 3.24
C ASN A 214 -30.04 -5.23 3.28
N LEU A 215 -30.42 -4.70 2.12
CA LEU A 215 -30.94 -3.34 1.98
C LEU A 215 -32.35 -3.16 2.57
N ASP A 216 -33.06 -4.27 2.92
CA ASP A 216 -34.35 -4.21 3.66
C ASP A 216 -34.17 -3.53 5.04
N LEU A 217 -32.92 -3.44 5.55
CA LEU A 217 -32.61 -2.63 6.73
C LEU A 217 -33.14 -1.18 6.61
N VAL A 218 -33.18 -0.61 5.40
CA VAL A 218 -33.76 0.73 5.17
C VAL A 218 -35.22 0.77 5.58
N ASN A 219 -36.00 -0.19 5.09
CA ASN A 219 -37.45 -0.25 5.34
C ASN A 219 -37.73 -0.57 6.81
N ILE A 220 -37.02 -1.54 7.38
CA ILE A 220 -37.17 -1.95 8.77
C ILE A 220 -36.85 -0.81 9.74
N VAL A 221 -35.72 -0.09 9.53
CA VAL A 221 -35.36 1.05 10.39
C VAL A 221 -36.40 2.18 10.30
N LYS A 222 -37.02 2.39 9.14
CA LYS A 222 -37.96 3.49 8.92
C LYS A 222 -39.39 3.14 9.34
N GLU A 223 -39.81 1.90 9.17
CA GLU A 223 -41.21 1.46 9.33
C GLU A 223 -41.43 0.65 10.62
N ASP A 224 -40.42 -0.08 11.07
CA ASP A 224 -40.51 -0.99 12.22
C ASP A 224 -39.21 -0.94 13.06
N SER A 225 -38.83 0.26 13.47
CA SER A 225 -37.61 0.47 14.28
C SER A 225 -37.65 -0.28 15.63
N GLU A 226 -38.82 -0.59 16.14
CA GLU A 226 -39.02 -1.29 17.42
C GLU A 226 -38.50 -2.73 17.38
N THR A 227 -38.51 -3.37 16.22
CA THR A 227 -37.99 -4.75 16.05
C THR A 227 -36.46 -4.84 16.07
N ILE A 228 -35.79 -3.74 15.75
CA ILE A 228 -34.32 -3.70 15.59
C ILE A 228 -33.66 -2.92 16.70
N LEU A 229 -34.30 -1.84 17.16
CA LEU A 229 -33.74 -0.90 18.11
C LEU A 229 -34.32 -1.17 19.50
N ASP A 230 -33.47 -0.98 20.52
CA ASP A 230 -33.90 -1.06 21.90
C ASP A 230 -35.09 -0.11 22.11
N SER A 231 -36.14 -0.52 22.83
CA SER A 231 -37.39 0.25 23.02
C SER A 231 -37.15 1.68 23.54
N SER A 232 -36.07 1.90 24.28
CA SER A 232 -35.67 3.24 24.74
C SER A 232 -35.16 4.15 23.62
N LEU A 233 -34.67 3.58 22.51
CA LEU A 233 -34.11 4.30 21.37
C LEU A 233 -35.10 4.42 20.21
N SER A 234 -35.96 3.43 20.02
CA SER A 234 -36.99 3.42 18.96
C SER A 234 -38.05 4.50 19.12
N GLN A 235 -38.38 4.88 20.34
CA GLN A 235 -39.44 5.86 20.65
C GLN A 235 -38.97 7.33 20.55
N ARG A 236 -37.69 7.60 20.26
CA ARG A 236 -37.14 8.96 20.23
C ARG A 236 -36.94 9.48 18.81
N GLY A 237 -38.00 10.03 18.21
CA GLY A 237 -37.93 10.80 16.97
C GLY A 237 -37.87 9.97 15.67
N HIS A 238 -37.55 10.64 14.56
CA HIS A 238 -37.55 10.08 13.22
C HIS A 238 -36.16 9.52 12.86
N TRP A 239 -36.13 8.29 12.34
CA TRP A 239 -34.90 7.70 11.82
C TRP A 239 -34.71 7.98 10.34
N LEU A 240 -33.55 8.58 9.99
CA LEU A 240 -33.08 8.77 8.63
C LEU A 240 -31.96 7.76 8.35
N VAL A 241 -31.95 7.21 7.15
CA VAL A 241 -31.05 6.12 6.78
C VAL A 241 -30.04 6.56 5.71
N LEU A 242 -28.76 6.34 6.00
CA LEU A 242 -27.63 6.59 5.12
C LEU A 242 -27.04 5.26 4.65
N ILE A 243 -26.95 5.08 3.32
CA ILE A 243 -26.22 3.97 2.71
C ILE A 243 -24.89 4.51 2.17
N ASP A 244 -23.77 3.99 2.68
CA ASP A 244 -22.47 4.16 2.02
C ASP A 244 -22.34 3.12 0.91
N ALA A 245 -22.65 3.51 -0.31
CA ALA A 245 -22.54 2.68 -1.50
C ALA A 245 -21.24 2.91 -2.28
N ALA A 246 -20.26 3.62 -1.71
CA ALA A 246 -19.00 3.96 -2.40
C ALA A 246 -18.27 2.74 -2.97
N LYS A 247 -18.41 1.55 -2.35
CA LYS A 247 -17.87 0.30 -2.88
C LYS A 247 -18.94 -0.53 -3.62
N GLY A 248 -20.11 -0.69 -3.02
CA GLY A 248 -21.16 -1.56 -3.54
C GLY A 248 -21.73 -1.10 -4.89
N CYS A 249 -21.79 0.21 -5.17
CA CYS A 249 -22.29 0.73 -6.45
C CYS A 249 -21.49 0.29 -7.68
N ALA A 250 -20.26 -0.22 -7.48
CA ALA A 250 -19.43 -0.73 -8.57
C ALA A 250 -19.83 -2.15 -9.02
N THR A 251 -20.64 -2.86 -8.24
CA THR A 251 -21.04 -4.25 -8.52
C THR A 251 -22.54 -4.49 -8.36
N ASP A 252 -23.18 -3.84 -7.37
CA ASP A 252 -24.58 -4.04 -7.04
C ASP A 252 -25.20 -2.71 -6.54
N PRO A 253 -25.59 -1.81 -7.45
CA PRO A 253 -26.12 -0.50 -7.07
C PRO A 253 -27.47 -0.63 -6.37
N PRO A 254 -27.69 0.05 -5.22
CA PRO A 254 -28.99 0.10 -4.54
C PRO A 254 -30.09 0.68 -5.42
N ASP A 255 -31.24 0.03 -5.46
CA ASP A 255 -32.46 0.51 -6.14
C ASP A 255 -33.28 1.38 -5.19
N LEU A 256 -33.34 2.69 -5.43
CA LEU A 256 -34.01 3.66 -4.57
C LEU A 256 -35.54 3.68 -4.74
N THR A 257 -36.10 2.98 -5.74
CA THR A 257 -37.55 2.75 -5.79
C THR A 257 -38.00 1.72 -4.77
N LYS A 258 -37.10 0.73 -4.51
CA LYS A 258 -37.36 -0.37 -3.60
C LYS A 258 -36.89 -0.05 -2.17
N TYR A 259 -35.69 0.55 -2.05
CA TYR A 259 -35.09 0.86 -0.76
C TYR A 259 -34.96 2.38 -0.62
N LYS A 260 -35.97 3.01 -0.03
CA LYS A 260 -36.10 4.49 0.05
C LYS A 260 -35.18 5.08 1.13
N ALA A 261 -33.87 4.92 0.97
CA ALA A 261 -32.88 5.56 1.83
C ALA A 261 -32.99 7.09 1.75
N ASP A 262 -32.62 7.78 2.81
CA ASP A 262 -32.61 9.25 2.85
C ASP A 262 -31.33 9.82 2.25
N PHE A 263 -30.23 9.11 2.42
CA PHE A 263 -28.91 9.46 1.88
C PHE A 263 -28.25 8.26 1.23
N LEU A 264 -27.74 8.43 0.01
CA LEU A 264 -26.92 7.44 -0.69
C LEU A 264 -25.63 8.11 -1.16
N VAL A 265 -24.49 7.55 -0.74
CA VAL A 265 -23.15 8.09 -1.05
C VAL A 265 -22.44 7.22 -2.06
N ILE A 266 -21.89 7.83 -3.12
CA ILE A 266 -21.22 7.13 -4.22
C ILE A 266 -19.84 7.72 -4.57
N SER A 267 -19.03 6.92 -5.27
CA SER A 267 -17.69 7.30 -5.73
C SER A 267 -17.42 6.83 -7.14
N PHE A 268 -17.32 7.75 -8.10
CA PHE A 268 -17.24 7.40 -9.53
C PHE A 268 -15.98 6.62 -9.91
N TYR A 269 -14.81 6.97 -9.36
CA TYR A 269 -13.57 6.26 -9.71
C TYR A 269 -13.55 4.79 -9.26
N LYS A 270 -14.38 4.43 -8.27
CA LYS A 270 -14.56 3.03 -7.88
C LYS A 270 -15.49 2.26 -8.81
N MET A 271 -16.35 2.97 -9.56
CA MET A 271 -17.28 2.37 -10.53
C MET A 271 -16.59 2.07 -11.87
N PHE A 272 -15.88 3.06 -12.42
CA PHE A 272 -15.31 3.00 -13.78
C PHE A 272 -13.97 3.72 -13.94
N GLY A 273 -13.23 3.99 -12.85
CA GLY A 273 -11.84 4.40 -12.83
C GLY A 273 -11.57 5.91 -13.01
N TYR A 274 -12.36 6.64 -13.77
CA TYR A 274 -12.21 8.08 -14.01
C TYR A 274 -13.56 8.77 -14.07
N PRO A 275 -13.73 9.98 -13.49
CA PRO A 275 -12.70 10.82 -12.86
C PRO A 275 -12.44 10.44 -11.40
N THR A 276 -11.21 10.72 -10.92
CA THR A 276 -10.91 10.77 -9.49
C THR A 276 -11.30 12.11 -8.89
N GLY A 277 -11.47 12.19 -7.57
CA GLY A 277 -11.84 13.44 -6.90
C GLY A 277 -13.27 13.90 -7.21
N LEU A 278 -14.16 12.98 -7.62
CA LEU A 278 -15.57 13.22 -7.83
C LEU A 278 -16.41 12.09 -7.22
N GLY A 279 -17.43 12.46 -6.48
CA GLY A 279 -18.46 11.60 -5.95
C GLY A 279 -19.83 12.30 -6.00
N ALA A 280 -20.85 11.65 -5.48
CA ALA A 280 -22.15 12.29 -5.30
C ALA A 280 -22.85 11.83 -4.03
N LEU A 281 -23.68 12.72 -3.49
CA LEU A 281 -24.69 12.46 -2.49
C LEU A 281 -26.05 12.49 -3.19
N ILE A 282 -26.75 11.38 -3.16
CA ILE A 282 -28.15 11.34 -3.56
C ILE A 282 -28.99 11.48 -2.28
N VAL A 283 -29.82 12.51 -2.21
CA VAL A 283 -30.57 12.86 -1.00
C VAL A 283 -32.07 12.92 -1.30
N LYS A 284 -32.89 12.40 -0.38
CA LYS A 284 -34.35 12.46 -0.49
C LYS A 284 -34.85 13.89 -0.25
N ASN A 285 -35.68 14.42 -1.15
CA ASN A 285 -36.06 15.83 -1.12
C ASN A 285 -36.80 16.25 0.17
N GLY A 286 -37.61 15.36 0.76
CA GLY A 286 -38.27 15.64 2.04
C GLY A 286 -37.29 15.76 3.22
N THR A 287 -36.18 15.04 3.16
CA THR A 287 -35.11 15.08 4.18
C THR A 287 -34.32 16.39 4.12
N VAL A 288 -34.14 16.92 2.90
CA VAL A 288 -33.44 18.19 2.67
C VAL A 288 -34.19 19.36 3.29
N ALA A 289 -35.53 19.38 3.28
CA ALA A 289 -36.31 20.43 3.88
C ALA A 289 -36.08 20.58 5.37
N ALA A 290 -35.82 19.47 6.08
CA ALA A 290 -35.46 19.50 7.51
C ALA A 290 -34.06 20.04 7.78
N ALA A 291 -33.09 19.73 6.89
CA ALA A 291 -31.72 20.19 6.99
C ALA A 291 -31.52 21.68 6.62
N ILE A 292 -32.25 22.15 5.61
CA ILE A 292 -32.17 23.55 5.09
C ILE A 292 -32.80 24.57 6.04
N ALA A 293 -33.77 24.20 6.86
CA ALA A 293 -34.47 25.12 7.77
C ALA A 293 -33.51 25.88 8.72
N ASP A 294 -32.33 25.37 8.94
CA ASP A 294 -31.32 25.94 9.85
C ASP A 294 -30.14 26.64 9.17
N MET A 295 -30.05 26.66 7.83
CA MET A 295 -28.90 27.23 7.11
C MET A 295 -29.20 28.66 6.57
N ASP A 296 -28.81 29.66 7.34
CA ASP A 296 -28.95 31.08 6.93
C ASP A 296 -27.98 31.55 5.84
N PHE A 297 -26.90 30.81 5.59
CA PHE A 297 -25.75 31.30 4.83
C PHE A 297 -25.95 31.33 3.31
N TYR A 298 -26.82 30.49 2.74
CA TYR A 298 -27.00 30.33 1.29
C TYR A 298 -28.39 30.66 0.71
N LYS A 299 -29.19 31.45 1.38
CA LYS A 299 -30.54 31.81 1.02
C LYS A 299 -30.78 32.43 -0.40
N ARG A 300 -29.75 32.55 -1.24
CA ARG A 300 -29.83 33.20 -2.55
C ARG A 300 -29.79 32.26 -3.75
N ARG A 301 -29.77 30.95 -3.58
CA ARG A 301 -29.68 29.96 -4.68
C ARG A 301 -31.01 29.24 -4.88
N ALA A 302 -31.34 28.90 -6.12
CA ALA A 302 -32.69 28.47 -6.50
C ALA A 302 -32.95 26.95 -6.44
N GLY A 303 -31.93 26.10 -6.22
CA GLY A 303 -32.08 24.65 -6.20
C GLY A 303 -31.42 23.99 -5.00
N VAL A 304 -31.91 22.80 -4.63
CA VAL A 304 -31.29 22.00 -3.52
C VAL A 304 -29.80 21.75 -3.73
N GLU A 305 -29.43 21.42 -4.96
CA GLU A 305 -28.07 21.12 -5.32
C GLU A 305 -27.12 22.31 -5.09
N GLU A 306 -27.60 23.51 -5.46
CA GLU A 306 -26.83 24.74 -5.34
C GLU A 306 -26.59 25.18 -3.89
N PHE A 307 -27.39 24.67 -2.93
CA PHE A 307 -27.15 24.94 -1.50
C PHE A 307 -25.98 24.15 -0.94
N PHE A 308 -25.75 22.95 -1.45
CA PHE A 308 -24.82 22.00 -0.87
C PHE A 308 -23.54 21.79 -1.69
N GLU A 309 -23.52 22.25 -2.94
CA GLU A 309 -22.33 22.20 -3.78
C GLU A 309 -21.39 23.37 -3.50
N ASP A 310 -20.09 23.09 -3.62
CA ASP A 310 -19.06 24.12 -3.59
C ASP A 310 -19.26 25.11 -4.76
N GLY A 311 -18.71 26.32 -4.65
CA GLY A 311 -18.99 27.46 -5.54
C GLY A 311 -19.00 27.12 -7.02
N THR A 312 -17.94 26.58 -7.60
CA THR A 312 -17.91 26.08 -8.98
C THR A 312 -17.62 24.58 -8.94
N VAL A 313 -18.59 23.77 -9.32
CA VAL A 313 -18.42 22.31 -9.41
C VAL A 313 -17.39 21.95 -10.48
N SER A 314 -16.79 20.78 -10.37
CA SER A 314 -15.82 20.25 -11.35
C SER A 314 -16.53 19.82 -12.65
N PHE A 315 -17.08 20.79 -13.40
CA PHE A 315 -17.97 20.55 -14.54
C PHE A 315 -17.31 19.73 -15.67
N LEU A 316 -15.99 19.83 -15.89
CA LEU A 316 -15.28 18.97 -16.86
C LEU A 316 -15.20 17.52 -16.39
N SER A 317 -14.95 17.28 -15.09
CA SER A 317 -14.99 15.94 -14.53
C SER A 317 -16.40 15.37 -14.53
N ILE A 318 -17.42 16.20 -14.24
CA ILE A 318 -18.84 15.80 -14.31
C ILE A 318 -19.23 15.44 -15.74
N ALA A 319 -18.82 16.23 -16.74
CA ALA A 319 -19.05 15.92 -18.15
C ALA A 319 -18.46 14.57 -18.57
N SER A 320 -17.39 14.12 -17.94
CA SER A 320 -16.69 12.88 -18.28
C SER A 320 -17.38 11.60 -17.78
N ILE A 321 -18.25 11.68 -16.74
CA ILE A 321 -18.87 10.47 -16.13
C ILE A 321 -19.79 9.71 -17.11
N HIS A 322 -20.36 10.41 -18.07
CA HIS A 322 -21.20 9.80 -19.11
C HIS A 322 -20.50 8.62 -19.83
N HIS A 323 -19.19 8.78 -20.10
CA HIS A 323 -18.42 7.74 -20.77
C HIS A 323 -18.20 6.50 -19.89
N GLY A 324 -18.04 6.70 -18.58
CA GLY A 324 -17.97 5.60 -17.60
C GLY A 324 -19.30 4.83 -17.49
N PHE A 325 -20.41 5.53 -17.36
CA PHE A 325 -21.74 4.90 -17.34
C PHE A 325 -22.03 4.12 -18.64
N ARG A 326 -21.58 4.62 -19.79
CA ARG A 326 -21.73 3.91 -21.07
C ARG A 326 -21.04 2.54 -21.05
N VAL A 327 -19.85 2.43 -20.42
CA VAL A 327 -19.16 1.15 -20.26
C VAL A 327 -20.00 0.19 -19.41
N LEU A 328 -20.47 0.64 -18.25
CA LEU A 328 -21.29 -0.19 -17.35
C LEU A 328 -22.62 -0.60 -17.97
N ASN A 329 -23.29 0.31 -18.68
CA ASN A 329 -24.56 0.00 -19.37
C ASN A 329 -24.37 -1.02 -20.49
N THR A 330 -23.22 -0.99 -21.20
CA THR A 330 -22.91 -1.97 -22.25
C THR A 330 -22.72 -3.37 -21.67
N LEU A 331 -22.11 -3.49 -20.48
CA LEU A 331 -21.85 -4.77 -19.80
C LEU A 331 -23.05 -5.23 -18.97
N THR A 332 -23.87 -4.33 -18.49
CA THR A 332 -24.91 -4.45 -17.46
C THR A 332 -24.39 -4.75 -16.06
N MET A 333 -24.95 -4.13 -15.03
CA MET A 333 -24.50 -4.33 -13.66
C MET A 333 -24.70 -5.75 -13.16
N SER A 334 -25.79 -6.41 -13.59
CA SER A 334 -26.03 -7.82 -13.28
C SER A 334 -24.92 -8.73 -13.82
N SER A 335 -24.46 -8.51 -15.06
CA SER A 335 -23.37 -9.29 -15.64
C SER A 335 -22.02 -8.99 -14.96
N VAL A 336 -21.76 -7.72 -14.60
CA VAL A 336 -20.57 -7.33 -13.84
C VAL A 336 -20.56 -8.00 -12.47
N SER A 337 -21.71 -8.04 -11.77
CA SER A 337 -21.84 -8.70 -10.48
C SER A 337 -21.55 -10.20 -10.58
N ARG A 338 -22.15 -10.92 -11.53
CA ARG A 338 -21.92 -12.37 -11.74
C ARG A 338 -20.48 -12.66 -12.13
N HIS A 339 -19.94 -11.92 -13.10
CA HIS A 339 -18.56 -12.08 -13.55
C HIS A 339 -17.54 -11.93 -12.41
N THR A 340 -17.66 -10.88 -11.62
CA THR A 340 -16.72 -10.63 -10.53
C THR A 340 -16.91 -11.60 -9.36
N ALA A 341 -18.16 -12.04 -9.10
CA ALA A 341 -18.47 -13.05 -8.10
C ALA A 341 -17.91 -14.44 -8.45
N SER A 342 -17.95 -14.86 -9.73
CA SER A 342 -17.37 -16.14 -10.18
C SER A 342 -15.87 -16.21 -9.87
N LEU A 343 -15.12 -15.15 -10.17
CA LEU A 343 -13.68 -15.07 -9.90
C LEU A 343 -13.37 -15.09 -8.39
N ALA A 344 -14.15 -14.33 -7.60
CA ALA A 344 -13.96 -14.29 -6.16
C ALA A 344 -14.29 -15.64 -5.50
N THR A 345 -15.33 -16.33 -5.98
CA THR A 345 -15.73 -17.65 -5.51
C THR A 345 -14.67 -18.70 -5.83
N TYR A 346 -14.15 -18.71 -7.06
CA TYR A 346 -13.05 -19.57 -7.45
C TYR A 346 -11.83 -19.41 -6.54
N VAL A 347 -11.39 -18.17 -6.32
CA VAL A 347 -10.21 -17.91 -5.48
C VAL A 347 -10.49 -18.28 -4.02
N ARG A 348 -11.68 -18.01 -3.47
CA ARG A 348 -12.05 -18.43 -2.11
C ARG A 348 -11.99 -19.95 -1.94
N LYS A 349 -12.63 -20.71 -2.84
CA LYS A 349 -12.60 -22.17 -2.83
C LYS A 349 -11.18 -22.71 -2.86
N THR A 350 -10.35 -22.19 -3.77
CA THR A 350 -8.97 -22.64 -3.93
C THR A 350 -8.12 -22.31 -2.71
N LEU A 351 -8.18 -21.08 -2.18
CA LEU A 351 -7.43 -20.69 -0.98
C LEU A 351 -7.82 -21.50 0.25
N LEU A 352 -9.11 -21.82 0.44
CA LEU A 352 -9.58 -22.66 1.54
C LEU A 352 -9.11 -24.12 1.42
N ALA A 353 -8.89 -24.60 0.19
CA ALA A 353 -8.40 -25.95 -0.08
C ALA A 353 -6.89 -26.08 0.13
N LEU A 354 -6.13 -24.99 0.09
CA LEU A 354 -4.68 -25.03 0.22
C LEU A 354 -4.22 -25.56 1.59
N ARG A 355 -3.31 -26.54 1.55
CA ARG A 355 -2.69 -27.15 2.73
C ARG A 355 -1.18 -27.17 2.61
N HIS A 356 -0.52 -27.03 3.74
CA HIS A 356 0.90 -27.40 3.89
C HIS A 356 1.03 -28.93 3.86
N LYS A 357 2.26 -29.42 3.71
CA LYS A 357 2.54 -30.88 3.74
C LYS A 357 2.11 -31.58 5.02
N ASN A 358 2.15 -30.88 6.14
CA ASN A 358 1.69 -31.41 7.42
C ASN A 358 0.15 -31.41 7.58
N GLY A 359 -0.60 -31.04 6.54
CA GLY A 359 -2.06 -30.97 6.55
C GLY A 359 -2.66 -29.66 7.07
N GLU A 360 -1.83 -28.78 7.65
CA GLU A 360 -2.28 -27.50 8.18
C GLU A 360 -2.76 -26.54 7.07
N HIS A 361 -3.76 -25.73 7.39
CA HIS A 361 -4.30 -24.74 6.47
C HIS A 361 -3.29 -23.62 6.21
N VAL A 362 -3.09 -23.26 4.93
CA VAL A 362 -2.23 -22.14 4.52
C VAL A 362 -2.91 -20.79 4.73
N CYS A 363 -4.24 -20.73 4.58
CA CYS A 363 -4.99 -19.49 4.50
C CYS A 363 -6.13 -19.44 5.52
N THR A 364 -6.32 -18.28 6.12
CA THR A 364 -7.54 -17.93 6.87
C THR A 364 -8.24 -16.81 6.12
N ILE A 365 -9.47 -17.05 5.66
CA ILE A 365 -10.29 -16.05 4.93
C ILE A 365 -11.25 -15.38 5.92
N TYR A 366 -11.46 -14.08 5.74
CA TYR A 366 -12.34 -13.27 6.56
C TYR A 366 -13.67 -12.95 5.85
N GLY A 367 -14.72 -12.81 6.62
CA GLY A 367 -16.09 -12.57 6.13
C GLY A 367 -17.00 -13.78 6.30
N VAL A 368 -17.73 -14.15 5.26
CA VAL A 368 -18.67 -15.28 5.31
C VAL A 368 -17.89 -16.60 5.34
N ASN A 369 -18.01 -17.36 6.42
CA ASN A 369 -17.26 -18.58 6.70
C ASN A 369 -17.97 -19.86 6.22
N THR A 370 -19.07 -19.77 5.49
CA THR A 370 -19.77 -20.96 5.00
C THR A 370 -19.10 -21.48 3.72
N PRO A 371 -18.86 -22.82 3.61
CA PRO A 371 -18.37 -23.43 2.37
C PRO A 371 -19.32 -23.21 1.19
N GLU A 372 -20.60 -23.09 1.47
CA GLU A 372 -21.64 -22.72 0.52
C GLU A 372 -21.72 -21.20 0.45
N ILE A 373 -21.01 -20.62 -0.51
CA ILE A 373 -21.14 -19.19 -0.81
C ILE A 373 -22.51 -19.00 -1.43
N LEU A 374 -23.45 -18.51 -0.63
CA LEU A 374 -24.79 -18.19 -1.12
C LEU A 374 -24.67 -17.07 -2.18
N PRO A 375 -25.10 -17.32 -3.41
CA PRO A 375 -25.08 -16.30 -4.46
C PRO A 375 -25.74 -15.02 -3.96
N GLY A 376 -25.08 -13.88 -4.17
CA GLY A 376 -25.62 -12.57 -3.81
C GLY A 376 -25.25 -12.03 -2.41
N LYS A 377 -24.78 -12.86 -1.46
CA LYS A 377 -24.41 -12.38 -0.10
C LYS A 377 -22.99 -11.79 0.00
N VAL A 378 -22.11 -12.08 -0.94
CA VAL A 378 -20.70 -11.62 -0.91
C VAL A 378 -20.31 -10.96 -2.22
N GLY A 379 -19.65 -9.81 -2.13
CA GLY A 379 -19.08 -9.10 -3.26
C GLY A 379 -17.73 -9.67 -3.72
N PRO A 380 -17.08 -9.04 -4.71
CA PRO A 380 -15.86 -9.52 -5.35
C PRO A 380 -14.58 -9.25 -4.52
N ILE A 381 -14.69 -9.28 -3.21
CA ILE A 381 -13.58 -9.03 -2.27
C ILE A 381 -13.21 -10.34 -1.57
N VAL A 382 -11.91 -10.63 -1.49
CA VAL A 382 -11.37 -11.71 -0.67
C VAL A 382 -10.31 -11.13 0.26
N SER A 383 -10.61 -11.07 1.56
CA SER A 383 -9.67 -10.68 2.60
C SER A 383 -9.19 -11.90 3.37
N PHE A 384 -7.89 -11.99 3.60
CA PHE A 384 -7.28 -13.18 4.16
C PHE A 384 -5.95 -12.87 4.83
N ASN A 385 -5.46 -13.82 5.64
CA ASN A 385 -4.06 -13.90 6.08
C ASN A 385 -3.51 -15.31 5.88
N LEU A 386 -2.19 -15.42 5.80
CA LEU A 386 -1.49 -16.68 5.53
C LEU A 386 -0.76 -17.16 6.77
N LYS A 387 -0.77 -18.48 6.98
CA LYS A 387 -0.05 -19.16 8.05
C LYS A 387 1.11 -19.97 7.51
N ARG A 388 2.15 -20.13 8.32
CA ARG A 388 3.24 -21.07 8.10
C ARG A 388 2.83 -22.48 8.55
N SER A 389 3.60 -23.48 8.18
CA SER A 389 3.38 -24.86 8.59
C SER A 389 3.48 -25.10 10.10
N ASP A 390 4.07 -24.19 10.86
CA ASP A 390 4.12 -24.19 12.33
C ASP A 390 2.95 -23.44 12.99
N GLY A 391 1.97 -22.97 12.19
CA GLY A 391 0.80 -22.22 12.65
C GLY A 391 1.04 -20.72 12.87
N THR A 392 2.26 -20.24 12.75
CA THR A 392 2.57 -18.79 12.86
C THR A 392 2.12 -18.02 11.61
N TRP A 393 1.84 -16.71 11.76
CA TRP A 393 1.37 -15.88 10.65
C TRP A 393 2.52 -15.39 9.77
N TYR A 394 2.27 -15.32 8.47
CA TYR A 394 3.01 -14.44 7.58
C TYR A 394 2.54 -13.01 7.78
N GLY A 395 3.45 -12.05 7.80
CA GLY A 395 3.10 -10.63 7.83
C GLY A 395 2.46 -10.19 6.51
N TYR A 396 1.39 -9.37 6.58
CA TYR A 396 0.74 -8.89 5.36
C TYR A 396 1.65 -7.99 4.51
N ARG A 397 2.63 -7.29 5.12
CA ARG A 397 3.67 -6.54 4.39
C ARG A 397 4.63 -7.44 3.63
N GLU A 398 4.93 -8.62 4.18
CA GLU A 398 5.70 -9.64 3.47
C GLU A 398 4.96 -10.11 2.22
N VAL A 399 3.65 -10.35 2.33
CA VAL A 399 2.80 -10.75 1.20
C VAL A 399 2.73 -9.66 0.16
N GLU A 400 2.48 -8.39 0.55
CA GLU A 400 2.44 -7.23 -0.35
C GLU A 400 3.74 -7.07 -1.15
N LYS A 401 4.88 -7.15 -0.46
CA LYS A 401 6.20 -7.00 -1.07
C LYS A 401 6.47 -8.08 -2.12
N LEU A 402 6.16 -9.33 -1.81
CA LEU A 402 6.34 -10.45 -2.73
C LEU A 402 5.35 -10.40 -3.90
N ALA A 403 4.09 -10.04 -3.65
CA ALA A 403 3.09 -9.83 -4.70
C ALA A 403 3.55 -8.74 -5.68
N SER A 404 4.03 -7.61 -5.16
CA SER A 404 4.56 -6.51 -5.99
C SER A 404 5.74 -6.97 -6.86
N LEU A 405 6.65 -7.82 -6.35
CA LEU A 405 7.74 -8.41 -7.13
C LEU A 405 7.24 -9.38 -8.21
N ALA A 406 6.11 -10.06 -7.97
CA ALA A 406 5.46 -10.93 -8.93
C ALA A 406 4.57 -10.16 -9.94
N GLY A 407 4.54 -8.83 -9.89
CA GLY A 407 3.70 -7.99 -10.75
C GLY A 407 2.22 -8.01 -10.37
N ILE A 408 1.90 -8.38 -9.11
CA ILE A 408 0.54 -8.45 -8.59
C ILE A 408 0.29 -7.26 -7.66
N GLN A 409 -0.73 -6.46 -7.97
CA GLN A 409 -1.17 -5.31 -7.18
C GLN A 409 -2.34 -5.73 -6.29
N LEU A 410 -2.16 -5.63 -4.98
CA LEU A 410 -3.17 -5.94 -3.97
C LEU A 410 -3.12 -4.90 -2.84
N ARG A 411 -4.02 -5.00 -1.88
CA ARG A 411 -4.11 -4.08 -0.75
C ARG A 411 -3.82 -4.80 0.56
N THR A 412 -3.21 -4.09 1.53
CA THR A 412 -2.91 -4.62 2.86
C THR A 412 -3.31 -3.65 3.98
N GLY A 413 -3.47 -4.17 5.20
CA GLY A 413 -3.85 -3.42 6.39
C GLY A 413 -5.33 -3.53 6.75
N CYS A 414 -5.91 -2.48 7.34
CA CYS A 414 -7.33 -2.45 7.75
C CYS A 414 -8.27 -1.80 6.73
N PHE A 415 -7.78 -1.35 5.57
CA PHE A 415 -8.56 -0.79 4.44
C PHE A 415 -9.45 0.38 4.83
N CYS A 416 -9.03 1.22 5.79
CA CYS A 416 -9.82 2.30 6.38
C CYS A 416 -11.15 1.81 6.99
N ASN A 417 -11.21 0.57 7.47
CA ASN A 417 -12.38 -0.04 8.12
C ASN A 417 -11.94 -0.71 9.44
N PRO A 418 -11.68 0.10 10.48
CA PRO A 418 -11.10 -0.40 11.73
C PRO A 418 -12.02 -1.36 12.49
N GLY A 419 -13.33 -1.15 12.43
CA GLY A 419 -14.30 -2.02 13.10
C GLY A 419 -14.36 -3.42 12.48
N ALA A 420 -14.45 -3.52 11.14
CA ALA A 420 -14.35 -4.81 10.44
C ALA A 420 -12.99 -5.47 10.66
N CYS A 421 -11.91 -4.70 10.62
CA CYS A 421 -10.55 -5.20 10.87
C CYS A 421 -10.46 -5.85 12.25
N ALA A 422 -10.87 -5.16 13.32
CA ALA A 422 -10.85 -5.69 14.68
C ALA A 422 -11.75 -6.92 14.83
N LYS A 423 -12.99 -6.87 14.31
CA LYS A 423 -13.97 -7.96 14.35
C LYS A 423 -13.41 -9.24 13.72
N TYR A 424 -12.99 -9.16 12.46
CA TYR A 424 -12.58 -10.33 11.68
C TYR A 424 -11.21 -10.89 12.07
N LEU A 425 -10.30 -10.05 12.57
CA LEU A 425 -9.01 -10.50 13.13
C LEU A 425 -9.12 -11.03 14.56
N GLY A 426 -10.28 -10.90 15.20
CA GLY A 426 -10.47 -11.30 16.60
C GLY A 426 -9.64 -10.46 17.58
N LEU A 427 -9.47 -9.17 17.29
CA LEU A 427 -8.75 -8.24 18.16
C LEU A 427 -9.68 -7.71 19.25
N SER A 428 -9.39 -8.04 20.50
CA SER A 428 -10.08 -7.49 21.66
C SER A 428 -9.69 -6.01 21.87
N ARG A 429 -10.46 -5.30 22.72
CA ARG A 429 -10.11 -3.95 23.16
C ARG A 429 -8.70 -3.89 23.79
N ALA A 430 -8.32 -4.91 24.56
CA ALA A 430 -6.99 -5.00 25.16
C ALA A 430 -5.89 -5.15 24.10
N ASP A 431 -6.11 -5.98 23.05
CA ASP A 431 -5.16 -6.09 21.93
C ASP A 431 -4.99 -4.75 21.22
N LEU A 432 -6.09 -4.02 20.95
CA LEU A 432 -6.03 -2.70 20.29
C LEU A 432 -5.27 -1.65 21.12
N LEU A 433 -5.50 -1.60 22.42
CA LEU A 433 -4.76 -0.72 23.34
C LEU A 433 -3.28 -1.08 23.37
N SER A 434 -2.95 -2.37 23.49
CA SER A 434 -1.56 -2.85 23.48
C SER A 434 -0.85 -2.51 22.15
N ASN A 435 -1.56 -2.60 21.01
CA ASN A 435 -1.00 -2.22 19.71
C ASN A 435 -0.70 -0.72 19.65
N ILE A 436 -1.58 0.14 20.20
CA ILE A 436 -1.36 1.59 20.28
C ILE A 436 -0.18 1.91 21.20
N GLU A 437 -0.08 1.28 22.35
CA GLU A 437 1.04 1.43 23.30
C GLU A 437 2.37 0.98 22.70
N ALA A 438 2.36 -0.06 21.85
CA ALA A 438 3.51 -0.48 21.06
C ALA A 438 3.88 0.51 19.93
N GLY A 439 3.11 1.59 19.76
CA GLY A 439 3.31 2.61 18.73
C GLY A 439 2.86 2.19 17.33
N HIS A 440 1.96 1.19 17.24
CA HIS A 440 1.40 0.77 15.96
C HIS A 440 0.54 1.87 15.35
N VAL A 441 0.83 2.20 14.09
CA VAL A 441 0.07 3.14 13.25
C VAL A 441 -0.17 2.51 11.88
N CYS A 442 -1.24 2.95 11.21
CA CYS A 442 -1.43 2.61 9.80
C CYS A 442 -0.15 2.97 9.00
N TRP A 443 0.38 2.06 8.19
CA TRP A 443 1.57 2.24 7.34
C TRP A 443 2.93 1.92 8.00
N ASP A 444 2.98 1.45 9.25
CA ASP A 444 4.21 0.93 9.84
C ASP A 444 4.53 -0.50 9.34
N ASP A 445 5.65 -1.06 9.82
CA ASP A 445 6.08 -2.42 9.51
C ASP A 445 5.69 -3.43 10.62
N GLN A 446 4.83 -3.03 11.58
CA GLN A 446 4.40 -3.87 12.71
C GLN A 446 3.12 -4.64 12.33
N ASP A 447 3.23 -5.56 11.39
CA ASP A 447 2.12 -6.32 10.84
C ASP A 447 1.69 -7.55 11.67
N ILE A 448 2.50 -7.92 12.67
CA ILE A 448 2.18 -8.93 13.69
C ILE A 448 2.60 -8.40 15.06
N LEU A 449 1.66 -8.30 16.00
CA LEU A 449 1.90 -7.94 17.38
C LEU A 449 1.29 -8.99 18.31
N ASN A 450 2.03 -9.38 19.34
CA ASN A 450 1.62 -10.41 20.30
C ASN A 450 1.10 -11.71 19.64
N GLY A 451 1.69 -12.08 18.51
CA GLY A 451 1.31 -13.27 17.73
C GLY A 451 0.03 -13.14 16.91
N LYS A 452 -0.61 -11.96 16.88
CA LYS A 452 -1.81 -11.67 16.09
C LYS A 452 -1.50 -10.70 14.95
N PRO A 453 -2.13 -10.87 13.76
CA PRO A 453 -2.04 -9.89 12.69
C PRO A 453 -2.70 -8.56 13.08
N THR A 454 -2.12 -7.43 12.70
CA THR A 454 -2.68 -6.09 12.91
C THR A 454 -3.52 -5.61 11.72
N GLY A 455 -3.55 -6.38 10.64
CA GLY A 455 -4.28 -6.13 9.40
C GLY A 455 -4.38 -7.38 8.54
N ALA A 456 -4.96 -7.27 7.38
CA ALA A 456 -5.15 -8.37 6.43
C ALA A 456 -4.59 -8.04 5.04
N VAL A 457 -4.52 -9.06 4.18
CA VAL A 457 -4.35 -8.94 2.74
C VAL A 457 -5.73 -8.93 2.10
N ARG A 458 -5.97 -8.04 1.15
CA ARG A 458 -7.21 -7.98 0.39
C ARG A 458 -6.93 -8.01 -1.11
N ILE A 459 -7.61 -8.87 -1.80
CA ILE A 459 -7.78 -8.81 -3.25
C ILE A 459 -9.23 -8.48 -3.60
N SER A 460 -9.43 -7.89 -4.75
CA SER A 460 -10.75 -7.58 -5.28
C SER A 460 -10.74 -7.56 -6.79
N PHE A 461 -11.80 -8.09 -7.38
CA PHE A 461 -11.97 -8.19 -8.83
C PHE A 461 -12.80 -7.03 -9.37
N GLY A 462 -12.47 -6.58 -10.57
CA GLY A 462 -13.21 -5.58 -11.31
C GLY A 462 -13.78 -6.15 -12.61
N TYR A 463 -14.57 -5.35 -13.32
CA TYR A 463 -15.24 -5.78 -14.56
C TYR A 463 -14.28 -6.21 -15.68
N MET A 464 -12.97 -5.87 -15.59
CA MET A 464 -11.95 -6.25 -16.55
C MET A 464 -11.03 -7.37 -16.07
N SER A 465 -11.24 -7.91 -14.86
CA SER A 465 -10.41 -9.00 -14.32
C SER A 465 -10.66 -10.30 -15.09
N THR A 466 -9.63 -11.13 -15.26
CA THR A 466 -9.72 -12.39 -16.00
C THR A 466 -9.46 -13.60 -15.10
N PHE A 467 -9.80 -14.79 -15.59
CA PHE A 467 -9.42 -16.05 -14.95
C PHE A 467 -7.89 -16.15 -14.79
N GLU A 468 -7.13 -15.68 -15.78
CA GLU A 468 -5.67 -15.68 -15.76
C GLU A 468 -5.12 -14.81 -14.64
N ASP A 469 -5.76 -13.66 -14.32
CA ASP A 469 -5.40 -12.83 -13.16
C ASP A 469 -5.59 -13.61 -11.85
N ALA A 470 -6.74 -14.29 -11.69
CA ALA A 470 -7.04 -15.12 -10.53
C ALA A 470 -6.07 -16.29 -10.40
N ARG A 471 -5.78 -16.99 -11.51
CA ARG A 471 -4.86 -18.14 -11.53
C ARG A 471 -3.42 -17.72 -11.21
N ARG A 472 -2.92 -16.63 -11.80
CA ARG A 472 -1.58 -16.08 -11.49
C ARG A 472 -1.46 -15.71 -10.01
N PHE A 473 -2.53 -15.20 -9.40
CA PHE A 473 -2.54 -14.92 -7.97
C PHE A 473 -2.46 -16.22 -7.14
N ILE A 474 -3.23 -17.27 -7.48
CA ILE A 474 -3.16 -18.57 -6.80
C ILE A 474 -1.77 -19.19 -6.94
N ASP A 475 -1.20 -19.21 -8.15
CA ASP A 475 0.17 -19.69 -8.42
C ASP A 475 1.21 -18.95 -7.57
N PHE A 476 1.03 -17.65 -7.40
CA PHE A 476 1.90 -16.85 -6.53
C PHE A 476 1.80 -17.29 -5.07
N ILE A 477 0.58 -17.52 -4.55
CA ILE A 477 0.38 -17.98 -3.17
C ILE A 477 0.99 -19.37 -2.98
N GLU A 478 0.73 -20.31 -3.89
CA GLU A 478 1.25 -21.68 -3.84
C GLU A 478 2.79 -21.69 -3.82
N ARG A 479 3.43 -20.99 -4.76
CA ARG A 479 4.89 -20.97 -4.89
C ARG A 479 5.60 -20.24 -3.75
N SER A 480 4.95 -19.24 -3.17
CA SER A 480 5.61 -18.34 -2.20
C SER A 480 5.34 -18.70 -0.76
N PHE A 481 4.23 -19.39 -0.45
CA PHE A 481 3.77 -19.57 0.93
C PHE A 481 3.40 -21.00 1.30
N VAL A 482 3.18 -21.89 0.33
CA VAL A 482 2.98 -23.32 0.63
C VAL A 482 4.33 -23.98 0.84
N SER A 483 4.50 -24.65 1.97
CA SER A 483 5.74 -25.38 2.28
C SER A 483 5.82 -26.67 1.46
N PHE A 484 6.67 -26.69 0.44
CA PHE A 484 7.09 -27.91 -0.24
C PHE A 484 8.31 -28.52 0.48
N PRO A 485 8.58 -29.83 0.37
CA PRO A 485 9.85 -30.35 0.82
C PRO A 485 10.93 -29.73 -0.04
N SER A 486 11.78 -28.95 0.58
CA SER A 486 13.02 -28.57 -0.04
C SER A 486 13.80 -29.86 -0.32
N ASN A 487 13.99 -30.22 -1.60
CA ASN A 487 15.17 -30.97 -1.96
C ASN A 487 16.36 -30.07 -1.56
N GLY A 488 16.84 -30.27 -0.34
CA GLY A 488 18.14 -29.90 0.17
C GLY A 488 18.64 -28.48 -0.04
N CYS A 489 17.90 -27.41 0.38
CA CYS A 489 18.52 -26.13 0.69
C CYS A 489 17.71 -25.35 1.73
N ALA A 490 17.39 -25.99 2.85
CA ALA A 490 17.06 -25.24 4.05
C ALA A 490 18.37 -24.63 4.56
N LEU A 491 18.37 -23.34 4.85
CA LEU A 491 19.29 -22.73 5.80
C LEU A 491 19.02 -23.36 7.20
N ARG A 492 19.33 -24.64 7.34
CA ARG A 492 19.63 -25.21 8.64
C ARG A 492 20.90 -24.50 9.07
N ALA A 493 20.87 -23.86 10.22
CA ALA A 493 22.05 -23.83 11.05
C ALA A 493 22.55 -25.27 11.06
N ARG A 494 23.53 -25.59 10.25
CA ARG A 494 24.21 -26.89 10.29
C ARG A 494 24.85 -26.94 11.67
N SER A 495 24.24 -27.72 12.54
CA SER A 495 25.08 -28.41 13.54
C SER A 495 26.24 -29.02 12.77
N ALA A 496 27.44 -28.69 13.16
CA ALA A 496 28.67 -29.15 12.54
C ALA A 496 28.59 -30.67 12.25
N PRO A 497 29.02 -31.12 11.05
CA PRO A 497 29.14 -32.54 10.80
C PRO A 497 30.10 -33.17 11.81
N PRO A 498 29.93 -34.46 12.21
CA PRO A 498 30.84 -35.12 13.12
C PRO A 498 32.26 -35.15 12.50
N LEU A 499 33.22 -34.76 13.29
CA LEU A 499 34.65 -34.75 12.96
C LEU A 499 35.06 -36.10 12.38
N ILE A 500 35.28 -36.18 11.08
CA ILE A 500 36.11 -37.23 10.47
C ILE A 500 37.55 -36.76 10.67
N LYS A 501 38.28 -37.41 11.53
CA LYS A 501 39.70 -37.23 11.71
C LYS A 501 40.44 -37.61 10.42
N GLY A 502 41.17 -36.69 9.83
CA GLY A 502 42.22 -36.94 8.86
C GLY A 502 41.98 -36.44 7.45
N THR A 503 42.12 -35.13 7.22
CA THR A 503 42.74 -34.48 6.03
C THR A 503 43.02 -33.03 6.41
N GLU A 504 44.23 -32.53 6.14
CA GLU A 504 44.58 -31.12 6.32
C GLU A 504 43.55 -30.21 5.62
N LYS A 505 42.69 -29.54 6.39
CA LYS A 505 41.79 -28.51 5.87
C LYS A 505 42.65 -27.29 5.56
N THR A 506 42.96 -27.08 4.29
CA THR A 506 43.35 -25.74 3.82
C THR A 506 42.19 -24.80 4.12
N THR A 507 42.36 -23.88 5.06
CA THR A 507 41.39 -22.80 5.31
C THR A 507 41.21 -22.03 4.02
N PRO A 508 39.97 -21.78 3.53
CA PRO A 508 39.78 -21.01 2.33
C PRO A 508 40.35 -19.62 2.50
N LEU A 509 41.19 -19.19 1.56
CA LEU A 509 41.88 -17.91 1.60
C LEU A 509 40.93 -16.82 1.09
N TYR A 510 40.40 -15.99 1.98
CA TYR A 510 39.59 -14.82 1.61
C TYR A 510 40.49 -13.61 1.39
N SER A 511 40.23 -12.83 0.36
CA SER A 511 40.95 -11.59 0.05
C SER A 511 40.02 -10.44 -0.28
N LEU A 512 40.44 -9.22 0.11
CA LEU A 512 39.71 -7.99 -0.25
C LEU A 512 39.98 -7.63 -1.70
N LYS A 513 38.94 -7.60 -2.54
CA LYS A 513 39.02 -7.35 -3.98
C LYS A 513 38.82 -5.91 -4.37
N SER A 514 37.88 -5.21 -3.73
CA SER A 514 37.69 -3.80 -3.99
C SER A 514 37.17 -3.06 -2.77
N ILE A 515 37.51 -1.78 -2.71
CA ILE A 515 37.04 -0.81 -1.73
C ILE A 515 36.27 0.25 -2.52
N THR A 516 35.02 0.54 -2.15
CA THR A 516 34.20 1.54 -2.82
C THR A 516 33.66 2.54 -1.83
N ILE A 517 33.83 3.83 -2.15
CA ILE A 517 33.37 4.96 -1.36
C ILE A 517 32.19 5.63 -2.11
N TYR A 518 31.12 5.97 -1.40
CA TYR A 518 29.95 6.67 -1.92
C TYR A 518 29.77 8.02 -1.21
N PRO A 519 30.49 9.08 -1.57
CA PRO A 519 30.47 10.33 -0.83
C PRO A 519 29.08 10.91 -0.65
N ILE A 520 28.27 10.91 -1.70
CA ILE A 520 26.89 11.44 -1.69
C ILE A 520 25.90 10.28 -1.65
N LYS A 521 24.97 10.30 -0.67
CA LYS A 521 23.91 9.30 -0.53
C LYS A 521 23.12 9.14 -1.84
N SER A 522 22.95 7.92 -2.30
CA SER A 522 22.22 7.56 -3.55
C SER A 522 22.92 7.92 -4.87
N CYS A 523 24.07 8.61 -4.87
CA CYS A 523 24.89 8.82 -6.07
C CYS A 523 25.89 7.67 -6.30
N THR A 524 26.49 7.62 -7.49
CA THR A 524 27.50 6.62 -7.82
C THR A 524 28.80 6.90 -7.06
N GLY A 525 29.39 5.84 -6.50
CA GLY A 525 30.68 5.90 -5.82
C GLY A 525 31.86 5.70 -6.76
N PHE A 526 33.06 5.68 -6.16
CA PHE A 526 34.32 5.36 -6.83
C PHE A 526 35.11 4.30 -6.07
N SER A 527 35.92 3.55 -6.76
CA SER A 527 36.78 2.52 -6.15
C SER A 527 38.18 3.07 -5.90
N ALA A 528 38.82 2.59 -4.84
CA ALA A 528 40.19 2.92 -4.45
C ALA A 528 40.96 1.66 -4.06
N ASP A 529 42.27 1.64 -4.31
CA ASP A 529 43.13 0.52 -3.93
C ASP A 529 43.43 0.50 -2.42
N HIS A 530 43.35 1.65 -1.79
CA HIS A 530 43.49 1.81 -0.34
C HIS A 530 42.71 3.03 0.13
N TRP A 531 42.15 2.97 1.35
CA TRP A 531 41.34 4.06 1.88
C TRP A 531 41.41 4.13 3.42
N PRO A 532 41.40 5.36 4.01
CA PRO A 532 41.44 5.50 5.46
C PRO A 532 40.10 5.12 6.12
N LEU A 533 40.21 4.46 7.27
CA LEU A 533 39.11 4.12 8.18
C LEU A 533 39.00 5.15 9.30
N THR A 534 37.79 5.53 9.62
CA THR A 534 37.44 6.46 10.70
C THR A 534 36.42 5.83 11.67
N SER A 535 36.08 6.56 12.71
CA SER A 535 34.99 6.16 13.62
C SER A 535 33.62 6.04 12.96
N THR A 536 33.45 6.53 11.73
CA THR A 536 32.20 6.44 10.94
C THR A 536 32.27 5.44 9.78
N GLY A 537 33.36 4.68 9.68
CA GLY A 537 33.66 3.76 8.57
C GLY A 537 34.69 4.36 7.60
N LEU A 538 34.57 4.12 6.29
CA LEU A 538 35.47 4.73 5.30
C LEU A 538 35.31 6.25 5.29
N LEU A 539 36.45 6.95 5.29
CA LEU A 539 36.48 8.43 5.30
C LEU A 539 35.63 8.99 4.15
N HIS A 540 34.80 9.97 4.43
CA HIS A 540 33.88 10.62 3.49
C HIS A 540 32.79 9.71 2.87
N ASP A 541 32.55 8.50 3.38
CA ASP A 541 31.48 7.65 2.88
C ASP A 541 30.10 8.14 3.38
N ARG A 542 29.17 8.40 2.45
CA ARG A 542 27.81 8.93 2.70
C ARG A 542 27.79 10.17 3.63
N GLU A 543 28.77 11.03 3.51
CA GLU A 543 28.85 12.26 4.32
C GLU A 543 27.95 13.37 3.78
N TRP A 544 27.52 13.26 2.52
CA TRP A 544 26.61 14.20 1.87
C TRP A 544 25.30 13.56 1.45
N LEU A 545 24.25 14.41 1.37
CA LEU A 545 22.95 14.04 0.82
C LEU A 545 22.27 15.22 0.13
N LEU A 546 21.24 14.96 -0.67
CA LEU A 546 20.40 15.97 -1.32
C LEU A 546 19.02 16.03 -0.65
N ARG A 547 18.54 17.26 -0.38
CA ARG A 547 17.22 17.56 0.15
C ARG A 547 16.44 18.41 -0.85
N SER A 548 15.17 18.06 -1.15
CA SER A 548 14.29 18.88 -2.00
C SER A 548 13.89 20.19 -1.33
N ALA A 549 13.32 21.11 -2.10
CA ALA A 549 12.75 22.36 -1.59
C ALA A 549 11.59 22.12 -0.60
N SER A 550 10.89 20.98 -0.70
CA SER A 550 9.84 20.57 0.26
C SER A 550 10.37 19.92 1.54
N GLY A 551 11.70 19.86 1.73
CA GLY A 551 12.34 19.28 2.91
C GLY A 551 12.59 17.75 2.83
N GLU A 552 12.21 17.10 1.74
CA GLU A 552 12.31 15.65 1.57
C GLU A 552 13.70 15.20 1.14
N ILE A 553 14.22 14.09 1.72
CA ILE A 553 15.50 13.50 1.32
C ILE A 553 15.36 12.84 -0.05
N LEU A 554 16.19 13.26 -1.00
CA LEU A 554 16.26 12.68 -2.33
C LEU A 554 17.03 11.36 -2.31
N THR A 555 16.47 10.37 -2.95
CA THR A 555 17.07 9.02 -3.04
C THR A 555 16.93 8.47 -4.46
N GLN A 556 17.80 7.55 -4.83
CA GLN A 556 17.73 6.85 -6.11
C GLN A 556 16.41 6.10 -6.34
N LYS A 557 15.66 5.77 -5.29
CA LYS A 557 14.29 5.20 -5.44
C LYS A 557 13.31 6.21 -6.02
N LYS A 558 13.43 7.50 -5.61
CA LYS A 558 12.56 8.61 -6.03
C LYS A 558 13.04 9.22 -7.34
N ILE A 559 14.34 9.44 -7.44
CA ILE A 559 15.03 10.01 -8.61
C ILE A 559 16.09 8.99 -9.07
N PRO A 560 15.75 8.07 -9.95
CA PRO A 560 16.67 7.04 -10.44
C PRO A 560 17.91 7.62 -11.10
N GLU A 561 17.79 8.78 -11.72
CA GLU A 561 18.87 9.52 -12.39
C GLU A 561 20.04 9.88 -11.49
N MET A 562 19.87 9.86 -10.16
CA MET A 562 20.98 10.05 -9.20
C MET A 562 22.09 9.01 -9.38
N CYS A 563 21.80 7.84 -9.96
CA CYS A 563 22.84 6.86 -10.30
C CYS A 563 23.79 7.32 -11.41
N ASN A 564 23.43 8.34 -12.18
CA ASN A 564 24.30 8.95 -13.20
C ASN A 564 25.26 10.01 -12.63
N ILE A 565 25.04 10.46 -11.39
CA ILE A 565 25.92 11.42 -10.72
C ILE A 565 27.14 10.65 -10.19
N LYS A 566 28.28 10.85 -10.84
CA LYS A 566 29.55 10.24 -10.46
C LYS A 566 30.26 11.13 -9.45
N THR A 567 30.90 10.50 -8.47
CA THR A 567 31.66 11.20 -7.40
C THR A 567 33.07 10.66 -7.29
N LEU A 568 34.04 11.51 -6.98
CA LEU A 568 35.43 11.17 -6.70
C LEU A 568 35.99 12.09 -5.64
N VAL A 569 36.59 11.53 -4.58
CA VAL A 569 37.30 12.30 -3.56
C VAL A 569 38.79 12.20 -3.79
N ASP A 570 39.44 13.33 -3.98
CA ASP A 570 40.90 13.42 -3.97
C ASP A 570 41.36 13.95 -2.61
N LEU A 571 41.94 13.07 -1.80
CA LEU A 571 42.44 13.41 -0.46
C LEU A 571 43.64 14.33 -0.47
N LYS A 572 44.48 14.26 -1.54
CA LYS A 572 45.69 15.09 -1.66
C LYS A 572 45.30 16.55 -2.03
N LEU A 573 44.38 16.70 -2.97
CA LEU A 573 43.86 18.01 -3.34
C LEU A 573 42.87 18.57 -2.33
N GLY A 574 42.27 17.67 -1.51
CA GLY A 574 41.23 18.04 -0.57
C GLY A 574 39.89 18.45 -1.27
N ILE A 575 39.56 17.80 -2.38
CA ILE A 575 38.43 18.15 -3.24
C ILE A 575 37.54 16.92 -3.48
N LEU A 576 36.22 17.14 -3.40
CA LEU A 576 35.20 16.23 -3.94
C LEU A 576 34.80 16.71 -5.33
N PHE A 577 35.08 15.91 -6.34
CA PHE A 577 34.65 16.12 -7.74
C PHE A 577 33.31 15.42 -7.97
N VAL A 578 32.40 16.12 -8.66
CA VAL A 578 31.09 15.61 -9.01
C VAL A 578 30.82 15.86 -10.49
N GLU A 579 30.32 14.82 -11.19
CA GLU A 579 30.00 14.85 -12.60
C GLU A 579 28.58 14.36 -12.84
N SER A 580 27.86 14.97 -13.78
CA SER A 580 26.54 14.53 -14.23
C SER A 580 26.42 14.69 -15.74
N PRO A 581 25.79 13.75 -16.47
CA PRO A 581 25.51 13.92 -17.91
C PRO A 581 24.64 15.14 -18.23
N ARG A 582 23.88 15.63 -17.27
CA ARG A 582 23.02 16.82 -17.41
C ARG A 582 23.76 18.15 -17.25
N CYS A 583 24.96 18.14 -16.68
CA CYS A 583 25.75 19.32 -16.41
C CYS A 583 27.00 19.33 -17.28
N LYS A 584 27.28 20.46 -17.97
CA LYS A 584 28.46 20.58 -18.83
C LYS A 584 29.77 20.66 -18.04
N GLU A 585 29.73 21.27 -16.87
CA GLU A 585 30.89 21.49 -16.03
C GLU A 585 30.93 20.55 -14.85
N LYS A 586 32.13 20.07 -14.49
CA LYS A 586 32.35 19.28 -13.30
C LYS A 586 32.33 20.19 -12.06
N LEU A 587 31.60 19.79 -11.03
CA LEU A 587 31.56 20.54 -9.79
C LEU A 587 32.75 20.12 -8.89
N GLN A 588 33.35 21.09 -8.23
CA GLN A 588 34.43 20.89 -7.26
C GLN A 588 34.00 21.42 -5.90
N ILE A 589 34.03 20.57 -4.88
CA ILE A 589 33.68 20.93 -3.51
C ILE A 589 34.89 20.70 -2.59
N LYS A 590 35.34 21.75 -1.89
CA LYS A 590 36.45 21.61 -0.92
C LYS A 590 36.02 20.75 0.26
N LEU A 591 36.85 19.76 0.63
CA LEU A 591 36.62 18.88 1.78
C LEU A 591 36.75 19.61 3.12
N LYS A 592 37.61 20.61 3.24
CA LYS A 592 37.70 21.49 4.42
C LYS A 592 36.63 22.56 4.30
N PRO A 593 35.67 22.63 5.21
CA PRO A 593 34.63 23.67 5.13
C PRO A 593 35.25 25.04 5.39
N ASN A 594 34.94 26.05 4.54
CA ASN A 594 35.14 27.44 4.91
C ASN A 594 34.10 27.77 6.01
N MET A 595 34.54 28.04 7.22
CA MET A 595 33.70 28.32 8.39
C MET A 595 32.75 29.51 8.24
N SER A 596 32.86 30.26 7.14
CA SER A 596 32.08 31.48 6.89
C SER A 596 30.91 31.34 5.91
N VAL A 597 30.69 30.20 5.26
CA VAL A 597 29.65 30.06 4.21
C VAL A 597 28.87 28.80 4.42
N GLY A 598 27.67 28.93 5.00
CA GLY A 598 26.66 27.87 5.12
C GLY A 598 25.84 28.00 6.39
N MET A 599 24.52 27.96 6.27
CA MET A 599 23.62 27.86 7.44
C MET A 599 23.72 26.47 8.04
N ARG A 600 23.90 26.38 9.36
CA ARG A 600 23.70 25.12 10.11
C ARG A 600 22.21 24.89 10.23
N ASP A 601 21.80 23.67 10.00
CA ASP A 601 20.41 23.20 10.07
C ASP A 601 20.37 21.82 10.74
N GLU A 602 19.22 21.41 11.20
CA GLU A 602 18.99 20.09 11.76
C GLU A 602 18.01 19.32 10.88
N ILE A 603 18.30 18.08 10.61
CA ILE A 603 17.41 17.21 9.83
C ILE A 603 17.19 15.87 10.53
N ASP A 604 15.97 15.36 10.44
CA ASP A 604 15.62 14.04 10.95
C ASP A 604 15.70 12.99 9.82
N ILE A 605 16.55 11.97 10.00
CA ILE A 605 16.68 10.84 9.10
C ILE A 605 16.48 9.55 9.88
N HIS A 606 15.48 8.74 9.53
CA HIS A 606 15.17 7.49 10.21
C HIS A 606 15.01 7.63 11.74
N ALA A 607 14.32 8.71 12.17
CA ALA A 607 14.14 9.09 13.57
C ALA A 607 15.44 9.45 14.32
N GLN A 608 16.48 9.88 13.60
CA GLN A 608 17.73 10.39 14.13
C GLN A 608 17.94 11.82 13.69
N ARG A 609 18.35 12.66 14.63
CA ARG A 609 18.65 14.06 14.40
C ARG A 609 20.11 14.23 13.99
N HIS A 610 20.34 14.85 12.82
CA HIS A 610 21.65 15.15 12.29
C HIS A 610 21.85 16.66 12.20
N GLU A 611 22.98 17.16 12.68
CA GLU A 611 23.41 18.51 12.40
C GLU A 611 24.05 18.55 11.02
N VAL A 612 23.56 19.44 10.16
CA VAL A 612 24.01 19.52 8.78
C VAL A 612 24.42 20.93 8.39
N GLN A 613 25.33 21.02 7.44
CA GLN A 613 25.75 22.26 6.82
C GLN A 613 25.29 22.30 5.36
N SER A 614 24.63 23.37 4.95
CA SER A 614 24.23 23.62 3.57
C SER A 614 25.34 24.33 2.78
N TYR A 615 25.24 24.24 1.45
CA TYR A 615 26.14 24.92 0.51
C TYR A 615 25.49 26.13 -0.14
N GLY A 616 26.30 26.99 -0.76
CA GLY A 616 25.82 28.19 -1.47
C GLY A 616 25.01 27.87 -2.74
N ASN A 617 24.41 28.92 -3.31
CA ASN A 617 23.49 28.79 -4.45
C ASN A 617 24.14 28.16 -5.70
N GLU A 618 25.41 28.38 -5.97
CA GLU A 618 26.14 27.80 -7.11
C GLU A 618 26.14 26.27 -7.05
N VAL A 619 26.50 25.69 -5.89
CA VAL A 619 26.50 24.24 -5.67
C VAL A 619 25.08 23.69 -5.75
N ASN A 620 24.11 24.37 -5.12
CA ASN A 620 22.71 23.91 -5.10
C ASN A 620 22.04 24.00 -6.48
N SER A 621 22.37 25.01 -7.27
CA SER A 621 21.90 25.14 -8.65
C SER A 621 22.46 24.01 -9.52
N TRP A 622 23.74 23.70 -9.41
CA TRP A 622 24.35 22.59 -10.14
C TRP A 622 23.67 21.23 -9.85
N PHE A 623 23.40 20.95 -8.56
CA PHE A 623 22.68 19.71 -8.20
C PHE A 623 21.22 19.73 -8.65
N SER A 624 20.57 20.89 -8.63
CA SER A 624 19.20 21.03 -9.12
C SER A 624 19.11 20.72 -10.62
N ASP A 625 20.08 21.15 -11.40
CA ASP A 625 20.20 20.81 -12.82
C ASP A 625 20.52 19.32 -13.02
N ALA A 626 21.43 18.77 -12.21
CA ALA A 626 21.83 17.37 -12.29
C ALA A 626 20.69 16.40 -12.00
N VAL A 627 19.80 16.70 -11.04
CA VAL A 627 18.64 15.87 -10.68
C VAL A 627 17.34 16.27 -11.37
N GLY A 628 17.29 17.47 -11.95
CA GLY A 628 16.14 18.02 -12.68
C GLY A 628 15.03 18.58 -11.78
N GLN A 629 15.34 18.88 -10.52
CA GLN A 629 14.42 19.56 -9.59
C GLN A 629 15.20 20.34 -8.54
N SER A 630 14.58 21.41 -7.99
CA SER A 630 15.22 22.24 -6.96
C SER A 630 15.60 21.43 -5.73
N CYS A 631 16.89 21.49 -5.36
CA CYS A 631 17.42 20.78 -4.21
C CYS A 631 18.63 21.48 -3.57
N THR A 632 18.97 21.06 -2.37
CA THR A 632 20.08 21.57 -1.57
C THR A 632 21.01 20.43 -1.21
N LEU A 633 22.31 20.61 -1.42
CA LEU A 633 23.32 19.69 -0.90
C LEU A 633 23.55 19.98 0.59
N LEU A 634 23.50 18.94 1.40
CA LEU A 634 23.75 18.98 2.83
C LEU A 634 24.93 18.08 3.18
N ARG A 635 25.78 18.53 4.10
CA ARG A 635 26.90 17.77 4.65
C ARG A 635 26.67 17.49 6.13
N ASN A 636 26.95 16.28 6.58
CA ASN A 636 26.95 15.95 8.00
C ASN A 636 28.07 16.70 8.72
N SER A 637 27.74 17.53 9.70
CA SER A 637 28.71 18.30 10.46
C SER A 637 29.16 17.60 11.74
N CYS A 638 28.40 16.65 12.22
CA CYS A 638 28.69 15.86 13.41
C CYS A 638 28.24 14.41 13.23
N ALA A 639 29.14 13.44 13.41
CA ALA A 639 28.75 12.04 13.38
C ALA A 639 27.85 11.71 14.59
N VAL A 640 26.62 11.27 14.32
CA VAL A 640 25.65 10.92 15.36
C VAL A 640 25.95 9.54 15.94
N SER A 641 25.91 9.41 17.27
CA SER A 641 25.98 8.10 17.93
C SER A 641 24.64 7.37 17.77
N TYR A 642 24.67 6.16 17.23
CA TYR A 642 23.50 5.32 17.00
C TYR A 642 23.37 4.25 18.08
N THR A 643 22.31 4.34 18.88
CA THR A 643 21.85 3.24 19.72
C THR A 643 20.81 2.45 18.93
N CYS A 644 21.11 1.20 18.57
CA CYS A 644 20.18 0.32 17.87
C CYS A 644 19.06 -0.13 18.81
N SER A 645 18.08 0.76 19.07
CA SER A 645 16.97 0.49 19.99
C SER A 645 15.72 -0.12 19.31
N LYS A 646 15.73 -0.36 18.00
CA LYS A 646 14.57 -0.93 17.29
C LYS A 646 14.92 -2.18 16.47
N GLY A 647 14.63 -3.36 17.06
CA GLY A 647 14.06 -4.47 16.31
C GLY A 647 14.92 -5.29 15.38
N ILE A 648 16.26 -5.37 15.54
CA ILE A 648 17.06 -6.47 14.97
C ILE A 648 17.17 -7.64 15.98
N SER A 649 16.35 -7.65 17.00
CA SER A 649 16.47 -8.54 18.15
C SER A 649 16.04 -10.00 17.90
N ASN A 650 15.74 -10.42 16.67
CA ASN A 650 15.38 -11.82 16.41
C ASN A 650 16.53 -12.70 15.90
N THR A 651 17.76 -12.18 15.82
CA THR A 651 18.99 -12.97 15.55
C THR A 651 19.97 -13.02 16.72
N GLY A 652 19.59 -12.51 17.90
CA GLY A 652 20.36 -12.72 19.13
C GLY A 652 21.68 -11.91 19.26
N ILE A 653 22.00 -10.99 18.37
CA ILE A 653 23.23 -10.21 18.39
C ILE A 653 22.87 -8.74 18.14
N CYS A 654 22.81 -7.97 19.14
CA CYS A 654 23.01 -6.56 19.40
C CYS A 654 22.00 -6.00 20.40
N LYS A 655 22.36 -6.05 21.67
CA LYS A 655 21.90 -5.09 22.68
C LYS A 655 23.08 -4.15 22.91
N ASP A 656 22.82 -2.84 22.85
CA ASP A 656 23.65 -1.76 23.35
C ASP A 656 25.04 -1.59 22.68
N VAL A 657 25.07 -1.14 21.42
CA VAL A 657 26.33 -0.67 20.83
C VAL A 657 26.13 0.67 20.14
N ASP A 658 26.78 1.71 20.69
CA ASP A 658 26.86 3.03 20.08
C ASP A 658 27.82 3.01 18.89
N ALA A 659 27.31 3.21 17.67
CA ALA A 659 28.10 3.40 16.47
C ALA A 659 27.93 4.81 15.93
N LYS A 660 29.02 5.48 15.58
CA LYS A 660 28.96 6.77 14.87
C LYS A 660 28.69 6.49 13.40
N LEU A 661 27.64 7.12 12.85
CA LEU A 661 27.21 6.93 11.47
C LEU A 661 27.12 8.27 10.73
N ASN A 662 27.47 8.24 9.44
CA ASN A 662 27.10 9.27 8.48
C ASN A 662 25.65 9.01 7.98
N PHE A 663 25.27 9.47 6.79
CA PHE A 663 23.94 9.26 6.20
C PHE A 663 23.71 7.84 5.65
N VAL A 664 24.30 6.81 6.29
CA VAL A 664 24.03 5.40 6.01
C VAL A 664 22.70 4.95 6.61
N ASN A 665 22.18 3.80 6.19
CA ASN A 665 20.86 3.35 6.66
C ASN A 665 20.94 2.47 7.92
N GLU A 666 21.93 1.54 8.00
CA GLU A 666 21.91 0.49 9.03
C GLU A 666 23.29 0.28 9.70
N ALA A 667 24.40 0.38 8.95
CA ALA A 667 25.74 0.15 9.47
C ALA A 667 26.81 0.94 8.69
N GLN A 668 28.04 1.00 9.22
CA GLN A 668 29.14 1.74 8.63
C GLN A 668 29.56 1.21 7.27
N LEU A 669 29.58 -0.13 7.10
CA LEU A 669 30.08 -0.78 5.90
C LEU A 669 29.15 -1.91 5.47
N LEU A 670 29.09 -2.15 4.17
CA LEU A 670 28.46 -3.32 3.57
C LEU A 670 29.55 -4.15 2.87
N LEU A 671 29.63 -5.44 3.20
CA LEU A 671 30.49 -6.42 2.55
C LEU A 671 29.67 -7.38 1.69
N VAL A 672 30.18 -7.68 0.48
CA VAL A 672 29.58 -8.63 -0.47
C VAL A 672 30.66 -9.54 -1.04
N SER A 673 30.36 -10.84 -1.19
CA SER A 673 31.24 -11.84 -1.81
C SER A 673 30.99 -11.95 -3.32
N GLU A 674 32.04 -12.07 -4.13
CA GLU A 674 31.96 -12.33 -5.57
C GLU A 674 31.31 -13.69 -5.84
N GLU A 675 31.59 -14.71 -5.03
CA GLU A 675 31.05 -16.06 -5.15
C GLU A 675 29.53 -16.07 -4.90
N SER A 676 29.06 -15.27 -3.94
CA SER A 676 27.64 -15.10 -3.67
C SER A 676 26.92 -14.43 -4.83
N VAL A 677 27.55 -13.46 -5.51
CA VAL A 677 26.99 -12.82 -6.71
C VAL A 677 27.04 -13.77 -7.92
N ALA A 678 28.09 -14.59 -8.03
CA ALA A 678 28.20 -15.59 -9.08
C ALA A 678 27.10 -16.67 -8.97
N ASP A 679 26.80 -17.18 -7.76
CA ASP A 679 25.67 -18.09 -7.52
C ASP A 679 24.34 -17.44 -7.88
N LEU A 680 24.12 -16.17 -7.49
CA LEU A 680 22.93 -15.42 -7.87
C LEU A 680 22.80 -15.33 -9.40
N ASN A 681 23.87 -15.02 -10.12
CA ASN A 681 23.87 -14.95 -11.59
C ASN A 681 23.55 -16.31 -12.23
N ASN A 682 24.04 -17.40 -11.67
CA ASN A 682 23.71 -18.76 -12.12
C ASN A 682 22.21 -19.06 -11.95
N ARG A 683 21.61 -18.64 -10.84
CA ARG A 683 20.17 -18.78 -10.57
C ARG A 683 19.33 -17.93 -11.52
N LEU A 684 19.75 -16.70 -11.79
CA LEU A 684 19.11 -15.82 -12.78
C LEU A 684 19.11 -16.44 -14.18
N ARG A 685 20.21 -17.07 -14.60
CA ARG A 685 20.30 -17.78 -15.89
C ARG A 685 19.38 -19.00 -15.92
N SER A 686 19.24 -19.74 -14.85
CA SER A 686 18.40 -20.94 -14.75
C SER A 686 16.90 -20.62 -14.76
N SER A 687 16.49 -19.47 -14.23
CA SER A 687 15.09 -19.05 -14.22
C SER A 687 14.60 -18.58 -15.58
N THR A 688 15.48 -18.03 -16.43
CA THR A 688 15.16 -17.48 -17.75
C THR A 688 14.86 -18.55 -18.82
N GLN A 689 15.19 -19.83 -18.59
CA GLN A 689 14.86 -20.91 -19.53
C GLN A 689 13.36 -21.27 -19.56
N LYS A 690 12.51 -20.66 -18.72
CA LYS A 690 11.06 -20.94 -18.62
C LYS A 690 10.15 -19.84 -19.20
N GLY A 691 10.61 -19.06 -20.17
CA GLY A 691 9.73 -18.22 -21.00
C GLY A 691 9.65 -16.75 -20.65
N SER A 692 10.69 -15.98 -20.95
CA SER A 692 10.59 -14.55 -21.25
C SER A 692 11.77 -14.10 -22.10
N TYR A 693 11.50 -13.52 -23.26
CA TYR A 693 12.48 -12.83 -24.10
C TYR A 693 12.85 -11.48 -23.43
N GLY A 694 13.87 -11.49 -22.58
CA GLY A 694 14.48 -10.29 -22.00
C GLY A 694 16.00 -10.41 -22.05
N GLU A 695 16.69 -9.34 -22.48
CA GLU A 695 18.15 -9.27 -22.53
C GLU A 695 18.80 -9.70 -21.21
N ARG A 696 19.80 -10.56 -21.32
CA ARG A 696 20.59 -11.13 -20.23
C ARG A 696 21.48 -10.06 -19.60
N THR A 697 21.02 -9.38 -18.56
CA THR A 697 21.87 -8.45 -17.82
C THR A 697 22.48 -9.18 -16.63
N GLU A 698 23.78 -9.44 -16.68
CA GLU A 698 24.53 -9.99 -15.55
C GLU A 698 24.57 -8.96 -14.42
N VAL A 699 24.32 -9.42 -13.19
CA VAL A 699 24.32 -8.58 -11.99
C VAL A 699 25.75 -8.47 -11.48
N SER A 700 26.30 -7.25 -11.45
CA SER A 700 27.59 -6.98 -10.86
C SER A 700 27.48 -6.81 -9.33
N THR A 701 28.58 -6.97 -8.58
CA THR A 701 28.67 -6.69 -7.14
C THR A 701 28.20 -5.28 -6.80
N MET A 702 28.48 -4.31 -7.70
CA MET A 702 28.15 -2.88 -7.54
C MET A 702 26.66 -2.58 -7.50
N ARG A 703 25.81 -3.51 -7.97
CA ARG A 703 24.33 -3.40 -7.82
C ARG A 703 23.91 -3.34 -6.36
N PHE A 704 24.65 -3.99 -5.49
CA PHE A 704 24.39 -4.04 -4.06
C PHE A 704 24.97 -2.85 -3.30
N ARG A 705 25.77 -2.01 -3.98
CA ARG A 705 26.46 -0.83 -3.42
C ARG A 705 27.33 -1.16 -2.21
N PRO A 706 28.19 -2.18 -2.30
CA PRO A 706 29.08 -2.58 -1.20
C PRO A 706 30.19 -1.56 -0.99
N ASN A 707 30.66 -1.45 0.24
CA ASN A 707 31.92 -0.77 0.56
C ASN A 707 33.12 -1.70 0.34
N LEU A 708 32.95 -2.98 0.69
CA LEU A 708 33.99 -4.00 0.58
C LEU A 708 33.47 -5.16 -0.27
N VAL A 709 34.23 -5.54 -1.28
CA VAL A 709 33.99 -6.76 -2.07
C VAL A 709 35.12 -7.74 -1.77
N ILE A 710 34.76 -8.98 -1.45
CA ILE A 710 35.69 -10.06 -1.14
C ILE A 710 35.59 -11.17 -2.16
N SER A 711 36.66 -11.97 -2.26
CA SER A 711 36.62 -13.25 -2.98
C SER A 711 37.28 -14.34 -2.18
N GLY A 712 36.97 -15.60 -2.52
CA GLY A 712 37.40 -16.83 -1.89
C GLY A 712 36.26 -17.51 -1.12
N GLY A 713 36.39 -18.83 -0.94
CA GLY A 713 35.43 -19.63 -0.20
C GLY A 713 34.15 -19.97 -0.96
N GLU A 714 33.21 -20.48 -0.21
CA GLU A 714 31.89 -20.89 -0.76
C GLU A 714 30.92 -19.69 -0.81
N PRO A 715 29.97 -19.70 -1.75
CA PRO A 715 28.90 -18.70 -1.77
C PRO A 715 28.16 -18.61 -0.43
N TYR A 716 27.92 -17.38 0.05
CA TYR A 716 27.25 -17.07 1.30
C TYR A 716 27.98 -17.48 2.58
N ALA A 717 29.27 -17.82 2.52
CA ALA A 717 30.08 -18.11 3.70
C ALA A 717 30.08 -16.93 4.68
N GLU A 718 30.03 -15.71 4.17
CA GLU A 718 29.96 -14.47 4.94
C GLU A 718 28.75 -14.37 5.88
N ASP A 719 27.65 -15.04 5.59
CA ASP A 719 26.43 -15.01 6.43
C ASP A 719 26.67 -15.52 7.87
N GLY A 720 27.61 -16.44 8.04
CA GLY A 720 27.97 -17.06 9.32
C GLY A 720 28.95 -16.25 10.14
N TRP A 721 29.53 -15.18 9.61
CA TRP A 721 30.59 -14.46 10.30
C TRP A 721 30.02 -13.51 11.38
N LYS A 722 30.55 -13.65 12.60
CA LYS A 722 30.23 -12.76 13.73
C LYS A 722 31.20 -11.58 13.81
N SER A 723 32.44 -11.81 13.44
CA SER A 723 33.52 -10.83 13.36
C SER A 723 34.53 -11.26 12.32
N LEU A 724 35.35 -10.33 11.83
CA LEU A 724 36.42 -10.61 10.89
C LEU A 724 37.57 -9.61 11.07
N GLU A 725 38.73 -10.05 10.64
CA GLU A 725 39.96 -9.24 10.60
C GLU A 725 40.38 -9.02 9.15
N ILE A 726 40.72 -7.77 8.78
CA ILE A 726 41.24 -7.38 7.49
C ILE A 726 42.54 -6.58 7.73
N GLY A 727 43.66 -7.13 7.36
CA GLY A 727 44.97 -6.44 7.49
C GLY A 727 45.22 -5.92 8.91
N GLY A 728 44.94 -6.70 9.95
CA GLY A 728 45.12 -6.32 11.35
C GLY A 728 44.08 -5.38 11.94
N LYS A 729 42.93 -5.13 11.21
CA LYS A 729 41.83 -4.31 11.67
C LYS A 729 40.61 -5.21 11.92
N TYR A 730 39.92 -4.99 13.03
CA TYR A 730 38.83 -5.82 13.48
C TYR A 730 37.46 -5.20 13.12
N PHE A 731 36.55 -6.05 12.66
CA PHE A 731 35.19 -5.67 12.29
C PHE A 731 34.19 -6.62 12.94
N THR A 732 33.11 -6.04 13.49
CA THR A 732 31.98 -6.80 14.02
C THR A 732 30.88 -6.85 12.99
N SER A 733 30.29 -8.04 12.78
CA SER A 733 29.16 -8.24 11.86
C SER A 733 27.82 -8.05 12.57
N PHE A 734 26.92 -7.28 11.97
CA PHE A 734 25.52 -7.13 12.39
C PHE A 734 24.57 -8.08 11.63
N GLY A 735 25.12 -9.03 10.88
CA GLY A 735 24.36 -9.99 10.08
C GLY A 735 23.99 -9.48 8.69
N GLY A 736 23.07 -10.19 8.04
CA GLY A 736 22.72 -9.94 6.65
C GLY A 736 22.02 -8.61 6.40
N CYS A 737 22.41 -7.91 5.33
CA CYS A 737 21.77 -6.68 4.87
C CYS A 737 20.42 -6.98 4.19
N ASN A 738 19.32 -6.36 4.68
CA ASN A 738 18.01 -6.49 4.08
C ASN A 738 17.90 -5.70 2.76
N ARG A 739 17.70 -6.41 1.67
CA ARG A 739 17.67 -5.82 0.33
C ARG A 739 16.29 -5.25 -0.01
N CYS A 740 16.29 -4.17 -0.77
CA CYS A 740 15.09 -3.47 -1.22
C CYS A 740 15.15 -3.20 -2.73
N GLN A 741 14.12 -2.62 -3.30
CA GLN A 741 14.00 -2.34 -4.74
C GLN A 741 15.13 -1.48 -5.35
N LEU A 742 16.00 -0.89 -4.52
CA LEU A 742 17.16 -0.13 -5.01
C LEU A 742 18.06 -0.96 -5.94
N ILE A 743 18.27 -2.25 -5.61
CA ILE A 743 19.10 -3.15 -6.41
C ILE A 743 18.49 -3.51 -7.78
N ASN A 744 17.23 -3.16 -8.00
CA ASN A 744 16.51 -3.37 -9.24
C ASN A 744 16.66 -2.19 -10.23
N ILE A 745 17.30 -1.10 -9.82
CA ILE A 745 17.60 0.08 -10.66
C ILE A 745 19.02 -0.04 -11.21
N TYR A 746 19.18 0.11 -12.52
CA TYR A 746 20.50 0.00 -13.17
C TYR A 746 20.64 0.87 -14.41
N LEU A 747 21.88 1.03 -14.86
CA LEU A 747 22.22 1.71 -16.08
C LEU A 747 22.40 0.69 -17.20
N GLN A 748 21.75 0.95 -18.34
CA GLN A 748 21.99 0.28 -19.61
C GLN A 748 22.41 1.35 -20.62
N GLY A 749 23.72 1.43 -20.87
CA GLY A 749 24.31 2.64 -21.47
C GLY A 749 24.07 3.86 -20.58
N ASP A 750 23.54 4.95 -21.15
CA ASP A 750 23.23 6.18 -20.41
C ASP A 750 21.77 6.23 -19.86
N LYS A 751 20.99 5.17 -20.10
CA LYS A 751 19.58 5.11 -19.69
C LYS A 751 19.42 4.35 -18.39
N VAL A 752 18.65 4.94 -17.48
CA VAL A 752 18.25 4.27 -16.23
C VAL A 752 17.12 3.29 -16.54
N GLN A 753 17.31 2.04 -16.13
CA GLN A 753 16.35 0.96 -16.26
C GLN A 753 15.87 0.48 -14.89
N ARG A 754 14.65 -0.07 -14.83
CA ARG A 754 14.08 -0.74 -13.66
C ARG A 754 13.59 -2.12 -14.05
N SER A 755 13.85 -3.11 -13.19
CA SER A 755 13.33 -4.47 -13.35
C SER A 755 12.85 -4.99 -11.99
N ASN A 756 12.34 -6.23 -11.94
CA ASN A 756 12.07 -6.91 -10.68
C ASN A 756 13.28 -7.73 -10.20
N GLU A 757 14.31 -7.86 -11.05
CA GLU A 757 15.54 -8.60 -10.74
C GLU A 757 16.70 -7.65 -10.32
N PRO A 758 17.58 -8.10 -9.44
CA PRO A 758 17.74 -9.44 -8.88
C PRO A 758 16.91 -9.73 -7.62
N LEU A 759 16.07 -8.79 -7.16
CA LEU A 759 15.36 -8.89 -5.88
C LEU A 759 14.35 -10.04 -5.88
N ALA A 760 13.67 -10.31 -7.01
CA ALA A 760 12.71 -11.41 -7.11
C ALA A 760 13.38 -12.77 -6.97
N THR A 761 14.50 -12.99 -7.67
CA THR A 761 15.29 -14.23 -7.51
C THR A 761 15.80 -14.38 -6.08
N LEU A 762 16.38 -13.32 -5.48
CA LEU A 762 16.82 -13.36 -4.07
C LEU A 762 15.67 -13.69 -3.12
N ALA A 763 14.48 -13.16 -3.34
CA ALA A 763 13.29 -13.42 -2.51
C ALA A 763 12.90 -14.90 -2.51
N ALA A 764 13.21 -15.65 -3.56
CA ALA A 764 12.87 -17.07 -3.66
C ALA A 764 13.75 -17.97 -2.75
N TYR A 765 14.99 -17.62 -2.45
CA TYR A 765 15.89 -18.48 -1.69
C TYR A 765 16.66 -17.80 -0.55
N ARG A 766 16.66 -16.45 -0.46
CA ARG A 766 17.34 -15.66 0.57
C ARG A 766 16.40 -15.02 1.58
N ARG A 767 15.15 -15.48 1.65
CA ARG A 767 14.13 -14.92 2.55
C ARG A 767 14.22 -15.54 3.95
N VAL A 768 14.43 -14.70 4.95
CA VAL A 768 14.44 -15.09 6.37
C VAL A 768 13.55 -14.14 7.15
N LYS A 769 12.46 -14.62 7.78
CA LYS A 769 11.51 -13.82 8.57
C LYS A 769 11.05 -12.54 7.84
N GLY A 770 10.66 -12.65 6.56
CA GLY A 770 10.18 -11.54 5.74
C GLY A 770 11.26 -10.61 5.19
N LYS A 771 12.53 -10.79 5.55
CA LYS A 771 13.68 -10.02 5.05
C LYS A 771 14.41 -10.79 3.96
N ILE A 772 14.81 -10.10 2.89
CA ILE A 772 15.62 -10.68 1.80
C ILE A 772 17.06 -10.30 2.07
N LEU A 773 17.86 -11.25 2.55
CA LEU A 773 19.22 -10.98 3.02
C LEU A 773 20.26 -11.27 1.94
N PHE A 774 21.20 -10.32 1.73
CA PHE A 774 22.32 -10.50 0.82
C PHE A 774 23.49 -9.57 1.19
N GLY A 775 24.70 -10.13 1.40
CA GLY A 775 25.84 -9.44 1.98
C GLY A 775 25.65 -9.13 3.46
N ILE A 776 26.71 -8.79 4.17
CA ILE A 776 26.72 -8.53 5.61
C ILE A 776 27.06 -7.08 5.95
N LEU A 777 26.49 -6.62 7.04
CA LEU A 777 26.69 -5.28 7.59
C LEU A 777 27.82 -5.32 8.62
N LEU A 778 28.77 -4.38 8.54
CA LEU A 778 29.94 -4.37 9.39
C LEU A 778 30.13 -3.04 10.12
N ARG A 779 30.75 -3.13 11.30
CA ARG A 779 31.28 -2.01 12.08
C ARG A 779 32.77 -2.20 12.28
N TYR A 780 33.54 -1.12 12.05
CA TYR A 780 34.95 -1.08 12.39
C TYR A 780 35.16 -0.86 13.90
N GLU A 781 35.95 -1.71 14.52
CA GLU A 781 36.34 -1.61 15.93
C GLU A 781 37.65 -0.83 16.03
N LYS A 782 37.58 0.45 16.40
CA LYS A 782 38.78 1.28 16.57
C LYS A 782 39.55 0.80 17.80
N SER A 783 40.82 0.42 17.62
CA SER A 783 41.73 0.09 18.74
C SER A 783 42.04 1.35 19.56
N VAL A 784 41.99 1.23 20.89
CA VAL A 784 42.20 2.36 21.81
C VAL A 784 43.69 2.78 21.86
N ASP A 785 44.61 1.91 21.45
CA ASP A 785 46.03 2.07 21.69
C ASP A 785 46.87 2.53 20.50
N LYS A 786 46.27 2.84 19.35
CA LYS A 786 47.03 3.32 18.19
C LYS A 786 46.41 4.57 17.58
N ASP A 787 47.10 5.70 17.80
CA ASP A 787 46.84 7.01 17.16
C ASP A 787 47.24 7.05 15.68
N SER A 788 47.49 5.91 15.02
CA SER A 788 47.83 5.84 13.61
C SER A 788 46.56 5.73 12.76
N ASP A 789 46.43 6.56 11.73
CA ASP A 789 45.43 6.48 10.69
C ASP A 789 45.33 5.03 10.18
N ALA A 790 44.17 4.37 10.41
CA ALA A 790 43.97 3.00 9.95
C ALA A 790 43.58 3.03 8.46
N TRP A 791 44.33 2.29 7.64
CA TRP A 791 44.09 2.17 6.19
C TRP A 791 43.73 0.73 5.85
N VAL A 792 42.75 0.57 4.95
CA VAL A 792 42.39 -0.73 4.36
C VAL A 792 42.95 -0.77 2.93
N HIS A 793 43.53 -1.89 2.52
CA HIS A 793 44.15 -2.06 1.20
C HIS A 793 43.53 -3.24 0.45
N VAL A 794 43.33 -3.07 -0.84
CA VAL A 794 42.98 -4.17 -1.75
C VAL A 794 44.08 -5.21 -1.71
N GLY A 795 43.71 -6.49 -1.71
CA GLY A 795 44.64 -7.63 -1.59
C GLY A 795 44.89 -8.08 -0.16
N GLU A 796 44.49 -7.33 0.88
CA GLU A 796 44.61 -7.80 2.27
C GLU A 796 43.80 -9.11 2.46
N GLN A 797 44.40 -10.01 3.22
CA GLN A 797 43.77 -11.27 3.63
C GLN A 797 42.69 -11.01 4.69
N ILE A 798 41.66 -11.83 4.65
CA ILE A 798 40.53 -11.73 5.56
C ILE A 798 40.45 -13.00 6.39
N PHE A 799 40.41 -12.82 7.69
CA PHE A 799 40.33 -13.91 8.67
C PHE A 799 38.96 -13.81 9.40
N PRO A 800 37.98 -14.68 9.08
CA PRO A 800 36.71 -14.71 9.83
C PRO A 800 36.97 -15.26 11.25
N ASN A 801 36.62 -14.49 12.26
CA ASN A 801 36.64 -14.89 13.66
C ASN A 801 35.26 -15.43 14.04
N GLY A 802 35.15 -16.72 14.28
CA GLY A 802 33.83 -17.32 14.62
C GLY A 802 33.85 -18.83 14.71
N TYR A 803 34.99 -19.44 14.39
CA TYR A 803 35.28 -20.82 14.75
C TYR A 803 36.21 -20.81 15.98
N SER A 804 35.63 -20.63 17.18
CA SER A 804 36.30 -21.07 18.39
C SER A 804 36.45 -22.59 18.31
N HIS A 805 37.65 -23.05 18.44
CA HIS A 805 38.12 -24.46 18.57
C HIS A 805 37.28 -25.26 19.54
#